data_2e0811104902b3abd3026c4f24b154c4
#
_entry.id   2e0811104902b3abd3026c4f24b154c4
#
_cell.length_a   1.000
_cell.length_b   1.000
_cell.length_c   1.000
_cell.angle_alpha   90.00
_cell.angle_beta   90.00
_cell.angle_gamma   90.00
#
_symmetry.space_group_name_H-M   'P 1'
#
loop_
_entity.id
_entity.type
_entity.pdbx_description
1 polymer ?
#
loop_
_entity_poly.entity_id
_entity_poly.type
_entity_poly.pdbx_seq_one_letter_code
_entity_poly.pdbx_strand_id
1 'polypeptide(L)'
;EIAAVVEVARANGVKVTAHAHGAQSIKDAILAGVDSIEHASLADDEAIALAAERGVAFSMDVYNGTFTAEVGKELGYPDEFMRKNDETTEAQRIVFEKAYAAGVPILYGTDAGVSPHGYNGKQFAVMVRRGMTPMDAIKSATSLAAEHMGLAADVGAIEVGRFGDLIAVKGNPLANIAVFQDVPVVIKGGSVVKKIAPKKPQFADVVYHTGKIYTVNPNQPRAQAVAIRNGKIEFVGSDDAVRAQIGPNTTVYDLHGRLMLPGFQDAHVHPLYAGLEALSCYLGEPATVEHYRTVVSACAEKIDDREWITGGGWSMAAFGPGARASKDILDELVPDRPVYLTAQDGHTGWANSRALEIAGITNSTPDPIDGLIDRDPETGEAIGSLQEGAMRLVARHVPPPTPEERLAALEYARDLMHSVGITSFQKAYASEADLQTYEQLDKMGKLNMRVVAALLWDAEGPVEQIETMKSLRERYTQGHLRATSVKVFVDGVMENYTAVMLEPYLVESGTRGTPMIDPGEMIEVVSDLAAEGFQVHFHALGDGAARYALDAREEANKRHGNTDLRHHLSHLQVIHPDDHARFAELGAVANFQPLWAYADEYIVDLTLPFITEETARWMYPIKSILDAGGRVAFGSDWSVSSVNPMPQIETAVTRVDAESHATEVLNPEQRITIEQAIHAFTLGSAYVNHQEDVTGSIEIGKFADLIVLDQKLFEIKPEKISDTKVLLT
;
A
#
# COMPACT_ATOMS: atom_id res chain seq x y z
N GLU A 1 29.34 43.76 31.20
CA GLU A 1 28.99 42.64 32.11
C GLU A 1 29.81 41.40 31.77
N ILE A 2 29.79 40.86 30.51
CA ILE A 2 30.56 39.65 30.13
C ILE A 2 32.06 39.82 30.43
N ALA A 3 32.66 40.97 30.09
CA ALA A 3 34.07 41.26 30.34
C ALA A 3 34.45 41.18 31.84
N ALA A 4 33.54 41.60 32.73
CA ALA A 4 33.77 41.50 34.18
C ALA A 4 33.76 40.03 34.66
N VAL A 5 32.88 39.18 34.08
CA VAL A 5 32.86 37.75 34.35
C VAL A 5 34.16 37.10 33.86
N VAL A 6 34.60 37.42 32.65
CA VAL A 6 35.86 36.93 32.06
C VAL A 6 37.06 37.33 32.89
N GLU A 7 37.12 38.59 33.38
CA GLU A 7 38.22 39.05 34.25
C GLU A 7 38.30 38.23 35.55
N VAL A 8 37.17 38.05 36.24
CA VAL A 8 37.12 37.27 37.48
C VAL A 8 37.47 35.79 37.23
N ALA A 9 36.94 35.19 36.14
CA ALA A 9 37.22 33.80 35.78
C ALA A 9 38.72 33.58 35.50
N ARG A 10 39.33 34.47 34.70
CA ARG A 10 40.79 34.41 34.44
C ARG A 10 41.65 34.56 35.67
N ALA A 11 41.26 35.46 36.58
CA ALA A 11 41.95 35.62 37.85
C ALA A 11 41.94 34.35 38.71
N ASN A 12 40.96 33.44 38.49
CA ASN A 12 40.81 32.18 39.17
C ASN A 12 41.23 30.94 38.31
N GLY A 13 41.82 31.19 37.12
CA GLY A 13 42.24 30.10 36.22
C GLY A 13 41.10 29.28 35.60
N VAL A 14 39.91 29.91 35.49
CA VAL A 14 38.69 29.26 34.94
C VAL A 14 38.41 29.83 33.54
N LYS A 15 38.08 28.95 32.61
CA LYS A 15 37.61 29.29 31.27
C LYS A 15 36.16 29.72 31.29
N VAL A 16 35.77 30.53 30.31
CA VAL A 16 34.41 31.04 30.14
C VAL A 16 33.87 30.63 28.79
N THR A 17 32.72 29.98 28.76
CA THR A 17 31.96 29.75 27.55
C THR A 17 30.70 30.61 27.56
N ALA A 18 30.22 31.01 26.38
CA ALA A 18 29.02 31.82 26.24
C ALA A 18 28.01 31.08 25.30
N HIS A 19 26.77 30.90 25.77
CA HIS A 19 25.68 30.55 24.90
C HIS A 19 25.28 31.73 24.02
N ALA A 20 25.44 31.60 22.70
CA ALA A 20 25.10 32.67 21.77
C ALA A 20 24.72 32.15 20.37
N HIS A 21 23.56 32.58 19.86
CA HIS A 21 23.11 32.25 18.52
C HIS A 21 23.30 33.38 17.53
N GLY A 22 22.99 34.62 17.92
CA GLY A 22 23.01 35.76 17.01
C GLY A 22 24.41 36.32 16.76
N ALA A 23 24.69 36.79 15.54
CA ALA A 23 26.00 37.26 15.13
C ALA A 23 26.57 38.39 16.05
N GLN A 24 25.73 39.34 16.48
CA GLN A 24 26.19 40.45 17.35
C GLN A 24 26.54 39.95 18.75
N SER A 25 25.72 39.07 19.36
CA SER A 25 26.02 38.50 20.67
C SER A 25 27.26 37.62 20.66
N ILE A 26 27.52 36.91 19.56
CA ILE A 26 28.76 36.15 19.36
C ILE A 26 29.96 37.08 19.32
N LYS A 27 29.93 38.16 18.53
CA LYS A 27 31.01 39.16 18.45
C LYS A 27 31.25 39.82 19.80
N ASP A 28 30.21 40.22 20.51
CA ASP A 28 30.32 40.85 21.82
C ASP A 28 30.97 39.91 22.85
N ALA A 29 30.60 38.62 22.84
CA ALA A 29 31.21 37.64 23.72
C ALA A 29 32.70 37.38 23.39
N ILE A 30 33.05 37.26 22.09
CA ILE A 30 34.44 37.09 21.65
C ILE A 30 35.29 38.32 22.06
N LEU A 31 34.76 39.52 21.83
CA LEU A 31 35.45 40.78 22.21
C LEU A 31 35.60 40.91 23.72
N ALA A 32 34.66 40.39 24.50
CA ALA A 32 34.75 40.32 25.95
C ALA A 32 35.80 39.32 26.46
N GLY A 33 36.27 38.41 25.58
CA GLY A 33 37.37 37.49 25.85
C GLY A 33 36.96 36.13 26.38
N VAL A 34 35.79 35.61 26.01
CA VAL A 34 35.38 34.24 26.30
C VAL A 34 36.29 33.25 25.58
N ASP A 35 36.38 32.00 26.09
CA ASP A 35 37.22 30.95 25.52
C ASP A 35 36.49 30.13 24.45
N SER A 36 35.14 30.06 24.54
CA SER A 36 34.30 29.39 23.53
C SER A 36 32.89 29.97 23.45
N ILE A 37 32.22 29.65 22.32
CA ILE A 37 30.81 29.96 22.07
C ILE A 37 30.07 28.66 21.89
N GLU A 38 28.98 28.45 22.65
CA GLU A 38 28.05 27.34 22.44
C GLU A 38 27.05 27.70 21.34
N HIS A 39 26.73 26.74 20.46
CA HIS A 39 25.83 26.77 19.31
C HIS A 39 26.35 27.61 18.12
N ALA A 40 26.65 28.90 18.31
CA ALA A 40 27.09 29.82 17.26
C ALA A 40 26.21 29.82 15.99
N SER A 41 24.91 29.55 16.09
CA SER A 41 24.03 29.12 14.97
C SER A 41 23.92 30.14 13.83
N LEU A 42 24.01 31.42 14.10
CA LEU A 42 23.82 32.52 13.14
C LEU A 42 25.04 33.45 13.07
N ALA A 43 26.26 32.92 13.28
CA ALA A 43 27.48 33.70 13.14
C ALA A 43 27.62 34.22 11.70
N ASP A 44 27.90 35.50 11.55
CA ASP A 44 28.25 36.10 10.27
C ASP A 44 29.75 35.94 9.96
N ASP A 45 30.15 36.30 8.74
CA ASP A 45 31.55 36.13 8.30
C ASP A 45 32.53 36.96 9.16
N GLU A 46 32.10 38.09 9.73
CA GLU A 46 32.88 38.90 10.66
C GLU A 46 33.07 38.20 12.01
N ALA A 47 32.01 37.59 12.57
CA ALA A 47 32.09 36.82 13.80
C ALA A 47 33.00 35.59 13.64
N ILE A 48 32.92 34.89 12.49
CA ILE A 48 33.78 33.74 12.16
C ILE A 48 35.24 34.19 12.06
N ALA A 49 35.52 35.28 11.34
CA ALA A 49 36.88 35.81 11.20
C ALA A 49 37.46 36.22 12.56
N LEU A 50 36.67 36.89 13.39
CA LEU A 50 37.05 37.32 14.74
C LEU A 50 37.35 36.11 15.67
N ALA A 51 36.52 35.04 15.58
CA ALA A 51 36.74 33.81 16.33
C ALA A 51 38.05 33.12 15.91
N ALA A 52 38.32 33.05 14.61
CA ALA A 52 39.55 32.47 14.07
C ALA A 52 40.79 33.26 14.50
N GLU A 53 40.72 34.62 14.39
CA GLU A 53 41.81 35.52 14.82
C GLU A 53 42.13 35.41 16.32
N ARG A 54 41.11 35.31 17.14
CA ARG A 54 41.23 35.24 18.60
C ARG A 54 41.42 33.85 19.15
N GLY A 55 41.29 32.79 18.33
CA GLY A 55 41.36 31.39 18.74
C GLY A 55 40.20 30.96 19.63
N VAL A 56 39.04 31.64 19.54
CA VAL A 56 37.83 31.29 20.29
C VAL A 56 37.17 30.10 19.63
N ALA A 57 36.90 29.03 20.40
CA ALA A 57 36.31 27.82 19.85
C ALA A 57 34.80 27.95 19.69
N PHE A 58 34.23 27.22 18.70
CA PHE A 58 32.80 27.02 18.58
C PHE A 58 32.44 25.59 18.98
N SER A 59 31.55 25.44 19.94
CA SER A 59 30.97 24.16 20.38
C SER A 59 29.61 24.04 19.73
N MET A 60 29.51 23.20 18.68
CA MET A 60 28.35 23.23 17.77
C MET A 60 27.58 21.92 17.81
N ASP A 61 26.26 21.98 18.06
CA ASP A 61 25.30 20.90 18.20
C ASP A 61 24.54 20.57 16.91
N VAL A 62 25.25 20.43 15.79
CA VAL A 62 24.73 20.37 14.41
C VAL A 62 23.77 19.18 14.12
N TYR A 63 23.57 18.26 15.06
CA TYR A 63 22.63 17.13 14.95
C TYR A 63 21.24 17.46 15.53
N ASN A 64 21.14 18.33 16.53
CA ASN A 64 19.89 18.55 17.28
C ASN A 64 18.71 18.96 16.38
N GLY A 65 18.95 19.83 15.39
CA GLY A 65 17.90 20.20 14.43
C GLY A 65 17.36 19.02 13.60
N THR A 66 18.23 18.01 13.30
CA THR A 66 17.76 16.79 12.64
C THR A 66 16.84 15.99 13.56
N PHE A 67 17.22 15.80 14.83
CA PHE A 67 16.40 15.11 15.80
C PHE A 67 15.04 15.80 15.98
N THR A 68 15.04 17.11 16.13
CA THR A 68 13.80 17.89 16.26
C THR A 68 12.89 17.74 15.03
N ALA A 69 13.46 17.75 13.81
CA ALA A 69 12.70 17.56 12.59
C ALA A 69 12.10 16.14 12.48
N GLU A 70 12.84 15.12 12.93
CA GLU A 70 12.41 13.71 12.89
C GLU A 70 11.26 13.40 13.88
N VAL A 71 11.32 13.94 15.09
CA VAL A 71 10.42 13.52 16.18
C VAL A 71 9.56 14.64 16.77
N GLY A 72 9.77 15.89 16.38
CA GLY A 72 9.12 17.03 17.02
C GLY A 72 7.61 17.01 16.92
N LYS A 73 7.05 16.57 15.78
CA LYS A 73 5.61 16.41 15.61
C LYS A 73 5.04 15.32 16.52
N GLU A 74 5.72 14.19 16.65
CA GLU A 74 5.33 13.10 17.54
C GLU A 74 5.38 13.52 19.02
N LEU A 75 6.32 14.43 19.36
CA LEU A 75 6.46 15.00 20.70
C LEU A 75 5.53 16.20 20.94
N GLY A 76 4.69 16.55 19.98
CA GLY A 76 3.71 17.64 20.13
C GLY A 76 4.32 19.05 20.10
N TYR A 77 5.44 19.26 19.43
CA TYR A 77 6.05 20.59 19.29
C TYR A 77 5.18 21.50 18.42
N PRO A 78 4.97 22.78 18.81
CA PRO A 78 4.19 23.73 18.03
C PRO A 78 4.78 23.95 16.62
N ASP A 79 3.93 24.22 15.63
CA ASP A 79 4.34 24.45 14.24
C ASP A 79 5.34 25.60 14.11
N GLU A 80 5.20 26.66 14.91
CA GLU A 80 6.16 27.75 14.92
C GLU A 80 7.55 27.30 15.38
N PHE A 81 7.61 26.38 16.33
CA PHE A 81 8.86 25.81 16.80
C PHE A 81 9.52 24.95 15.70
N MET A 82 8.73 24.13 15.03
CA MET A 82 9.19 23.32 13.90
C MET A 82 9.71 24.20 12.75
N ARG A 83 8.98 25.26 12.39
CA ARG A 83 9.42 26.22 11.37
C ARG A 83 10.74 26.89 11.75
N LYS A 84 10.89 27.35 12.98
CA LYS A 84 12.15 27.94 13.47
C LYS A 84 13.30 26.94 13.46
N ASN A 85 13.03 25.67 13.82
CA ASN A 85 14.03 24.60 13.73
C ASN A 85 14.54 24.45 12.29
N ASP A 86 13.65 24.40 11.30
CA ASP A 86 14.04 24.25 9.90
C ASP A 86 14.87 25.43 9.40
N GLU A 87 14.46 26.66 9.72
CA GLU A 87 15.17 27.90 9.35
C GLU A 87 16.57 27.97 9.99
N THR A 88 16.72 27.61 11.26
CA THR A 88 17.99 27.73 11.99
C THR A 88 18.94 26.56 11.77
N THR A 89 18.44 25.36 11.54
CA THR A 89 19.27 24.16 11.37
C THR A 89 20.21 24.27 10.18
N GLU A 90 19.73 24.71 9.02
CA GLU A 90 20.56 24.81 7.84
C GLU A 90 21.51 26.03 7.94
N ALA A 91 21.05 27.14 8.55
CA ALA A 91 21.90 28.26 8.84
C ALA A 91 23.10 27.89 9.74
N GLN A 92 22.85 27.15 10.82
CA GLN A 92 23.90 26.62 11.71
C GLN A 92 24.90 25.73 10.97
N ARG A 93 24.44 24.87 10.07
CA ARG A 93 25.31 24.01 9.28
C ARG A 93 26.17 24.74 8.28
N ILE A 94 25.65 25.80 7.68
CA ILE A 94 26.44 26.72 6.83
C ILE A 94 27.50 27.44 7.66
N VAL A 95 27.15 27.91 8.85
CA VAL A 95 28.13 28.53 9.79
C VAL A 95 29.22 27.49 10.16
N PHE A 96 28.85 26.25 10.46
CA PHE A 96 29.80 25.18 10.74
C PHE A 96 30.82 24.99 9.59
N GLU A 97 30.33 24.87 8.34
CA GLU A 97 31.19 24.71 7.16
C GLU A 97 32.18 25.90 7.02
N LYS A 98 31.68 27.13 7.15
CA LYS A 98 32.49 28.36 7.05
C LYS A 98 33.50 28.48 8.19
N ALA A 99 33.07 28.22 9.43
CA ALA A 99 33.93 28.27 10.61
C ALA A 99 35.08 27.27 10.54
N TYR A 100 34.74 26.01 10.15
CA TYR A 100 35.76 24.98 9.95
C TYR A 100 36.74 25.35 8.84
N ALA A 101 36.27 25.84 7.69
CA ALA A 101 37.12 26.31 6.59
C ALA A 101 37.99 27.52 6.97
N ALA A 102 37.51 28.40 7.83
CA ALA A 102 38.25 29.56 8.33
C ALA A 102 39.28 29.20 9.44
N GLY A 103 39.32 27.94 9.89
CA GLY A 103 40.25 27.50 10.91
C GLY A 103 39.80 27.77 12.35
N VAL A 104 38.53 28.09 12.59
CA VAL A 104 37.96 28.20 13.95
C VAL A 104 38.05 26.83 14.61
N PRO A 105 38.58 26.72 15.86
CA PRO A 105 38.54 25.43 16.58
C PRO A 105 37.11 24.96 16.82
N ILE A 106 36.73 23.82 16.27
CA ILE A 106 35.37 23.25 16.45
C ILE A 106 35.41 22.17 17.52
N LEU A 107 34.65 22.40 18.60
CA LEU A 107 34.44 21.39 19.68
C LEU A 107 33.22 20.57 19.42
N TYR A 108 33.23 19.33 19.89
CA TYR A 108 32.12 18.39 19.79
C TYR A 108 31.11 18.65 20.90
N GLY A 109 30.18 19.54 20.68
CA GLY A 109 29.05 19.81 21.57
C GLY A 109 27.78 19.11 21.04
N THR A 110 27.04 18.42 21.86
CA THR A 110 25.84 17.71 21.43
C THR A 110 24.57 18.22 22.07
N ASP A 111 24.68 19.03 23.12
CA ASP A 111 23.53 19.54 23.89
C ASP A 111 22.53 18.42 24.22
N ALA A 112 23.07 17.25 24.67
CA ALA A 112 22.26 16.10 25.01
C ALA A 112 21.33 16.40 26.17
N GLY A 113 20.04 16.20 25.95
CA GLY A 113 18.90 16.69 26.72
C GLY A 113 17.87 17.20 25.73
N VAL A 114 18.31 17.92 24.66
CA VAL A 114 17.50 18.17 23.47
C VAL A 114 17.27 16.87 22.70
N SER A 115 18.33 16.11 22.45
CA SER A 115 18.22 14.73 21.96
C SER A 115 18.54 13.72 23.09
N PRO A 116 18.01 12.46 23.03
CA PRO A 116 18.25 11.46 24.08
C PRO A 116 19.74 11.17 24.29
N HIS A 117 20.14 10.96 25.56
CA HIS A 117 21.46 10.43 25.86
C HIS A 117 21.72 9.11 25.13
N GLY A 118 22.89 8.98 24.51
CA GLY A 118 23.25 7.85 23.65
C GLY A 118 23.15 8.18 22.15
N TYR A 119 22.46 9.26 21.74
CA TYR A 119 22.43 9.75 20.35
C TYR A 119 23.66 10.61 20.01
N ASN A 120 24.47 10.92 20.98
CA ASN A 120 25.69 11.76 20.80
C ASN A 120 26.51 11.33 19.58
N GLY A 121 26.72 10.03 19.35
CA GLY A 121 27.48 9.51 18.21
C GLY A 121 26.90 9.82 16.82
N LYS A 122 25.63 10.20 16.72
CA LYS A 122 25.00 10.58 15.43
C LYS A 122 25.55 11.88 14.87
N GLN A 123 26.03 12.79 15.71
CA GLN A 123 26.58 14.07 15.27
C GLN A 123 27.83 13.95 14.40
N PHE A 124 28.68 12.95 14.62
CA PHE A 124 29.86 12.72 13.77
C PHE A 124 29.54 12.64 12.29
N ALA A 125 28.46 11.93 11.95
CA ALA A 125 28.05 11.78 10.55
C ALA A 125 27.56 13.10 9.94
N VAL A 126 26.97 13.99 10.73
CA VAL A 126 26.57 15.33 10.26
C VAL A 126 27.80 16.19 10.00
N MET A 127 28.74 16.23 10.94
CA MET A 127 29.98 17.02 10.82
C MET A 127 30.77 16.61 9.57
N VAL A 128 30.92 15.31 9.32
CA VAL A 128 31.66 14.80 8.14
C VAL A 128 30.92 15.11 6.84
N ARG A 129 29.59 14.93 6.79
CA ARG A 129 28.79 15.33 5.62
C ARG A 129 28.88 16.83 5.29
N ARG A 130 29.19 17.67 6.30
CA ARG A 130 29.36 19.11 6.20
C ARG A 130 30.81 19.54 6.03
N GLY A 131 31.67 18.64 5.54
CA GLY A 131 33.01 18.95 5.06
C GLY A 131 34.15 18.78 6.07
N MET A 132 33.87 18.44 7.33
CA MET A 132 34.94 18.13 8.29
C MET A 132 35.57 16.78 7.97
N THR A 133 36.91 16.65 8.09
CA THR A 133 37.53 15.34 7.91
C THR A 133 37.14 14.38 9.05
N PRO A 134 37.04 13.04 8.80
CA PRO A 134 36.75 12.09 9.86
C PRO A 134 37.74 12.17 11.03
N MET A 135 39.01 12.45 10.78
CA MET A 135 40.03 12.59 11.81
C MET A 135 39.81 13.85 12.67
N ASP A 136 39.44 14.98 12.02
CA ASP A 136 39.19 16.21 12.79
C ASP A 136 37.90 16.11 13.60
N ALA A 137 36.88 15.43 13.09
CA ALA A 137 35.68 15.12 13.87
C ALA A 137 36.00 14.25 15.11
N ILE A 138 36.91 13.28 14.99
CA ILE A 138 37.38 12.48 16.14
C ILE A 138 38.14 13.36 17.12
N LYS A 139 39.06 14.21 16.63
CA LYS A 139 39.83 15.14 17.48
C LYS A 139 38.94 16.15 18.20
N SER A 140 37.90 16.65 17.55
CA SER A 140 36.96 17.60 18.18
C SER A 140 36.24 17.01 19.40
N ALA A 141 36.05 15.68 19.42
CA ALA A 141 35.44 14.95 20.52
C ALA A 141 36.45 14.32 21.52
N THR A 142 37.74 14.44 21.27
CA THR A 142 38.79 13.83 22.08
C THR A 142 39.89 14.82 22.46
N SER A 143 40.98 14.89 21.71
CA SER A 143 42.17 15.70 22.06
C SER A 143 41.90 17.21 22.09
N LEU A 144 41.16 17.73 21.13
CA LEU A 144 40.84 19.16 21.07
C LEU A 144 39.89 19.58 22.21
N ALA A 145 38.87 18.76 22.49
CA ALA A 145 37.99 19.00 23.64
C ALA A 145 38.76 18.91 24.97
N ALA A 146 39.66 17.95 25.14
CA ALA A 146 40.48 17.81 26.32
C ALA A 146 41.41 19.02 26.50
N GLU A 147 42.04 19.52 25.44
CA GLU A 147 42.85 20.73 25.46
C GLU A 147 42.01 21.93 25.84
N HIS A 148 40.85 22.10 25.23
CA HIS A 148 39.96 23.20 25.56
C HIS A 148 39.54 23.18 27.04
N MET A 149 39.23 22.02 27.58
CA MET A 149 38.85 21.85 28.98
C MET A 149 40.04 21.91 29.98
N GLY A 150 41.28 22.05 29.51
CA GLY A 150 42.47 22.03 30.35
C GLY A 150 42.87 20.67 30.90
N LEU A 151 42.34 19.56 30.26
CA LEU A 151 42.53 18.19 30.67
C LEU A 151 43.48 17.40 29.74
N ALA A 152 44.17 18.05 28.85
CA ALA A 152 45.00 17.42 27.81
C ALA A 152 46.16 16.60 28.37
N ALA A 153 46.63 16.87 29.61
CA ALA A 153 47.64 16.04 30.26
C ALA A 153 47.09 14.65 30.70
N ASP A 154 45.78 14.56 30.96
CA ASP A 154 45.16 13.39 31.59
C ASP A 154 44.35 12.53 30.64
N VAL A 155 43.66 13.14 29.66
CA VAL A 155 42.73 12.47 28.75
C VAL A 155 42.82 12.97 27.33
N GLY A 156 42.02 12.44 26.40
CA GLY A 156 41.84 12.90 25.02
C GLY A 156 42.78 12.28 23.98
N ALA A 157 43.83 11.55 24.43
CA ALA A 157 44.71 10.79 23.54
C ALA A 157 45.16 9.49 24.19
N ILE A 158 45.61 8.53 23.39
CA ILE A 158 46.17 7.27 23.84
C ILE A 158 47.70 7.45 23.96
N GLU A 159 48.13 7.87 25.12
CA GLU A 159 49.54 8.15 25.42
C GLU A 159 49.92 7.65 26.82
N VAL A 160 51.20 7.32 26.99
CA VAL A 160 51.71 6.87 28.29
C VAL A 160 51.58 7.97 29.35
N GLY A 161 51.01 7.63 30.49
CA GLY A 161 50.79 8.56 31.61
C GLY A 161 49.36 9.15 31.67
N ARG A 162 48.56 9.03 30.60
CA ARG A 162 47.16 9.45 30.62
C ARG A 162 46.23 8.36 31.19
N PHE A 163 45.02 8.77 31.59
CA PHE A 163 44.01 7.82 32.02
C PHE A 163 43.63 6.86 30.91
N GLY A 164 43.35 5.61 31.24
CA GLY A 164 42.87 4.58 30.34
C GLY A 164 41.38 4.75 30.02
N ASP A 165 40.98 5.93 29.51
CA ASP A 165 39.62 6.27 29.08
C ASP A 165 39.56 6.02 27.59
N LEU A 166 38.99 4.87 27.20
CA LEU A 166 39.02 4.37 25.84
C LEU A 166 37.65 3.89 25.38
N ILE A 167 37.41 4.00 24.08
CA ILE A 167 36.29 3.31 23.41
C ILE A 167 36.82 2.39 22.33
N ALA A 168 36.11 1.28 22.09
CA ALA A 168 36.36 0.46 20.92
C ALA A 168 35.06 0.34 20.09
N VAL A 169 35.19 0.51 18.78
CA VAL A 169 34.08 0.45 17.81
C VAL A 169 34.33 -0.66 16.79
N LYS A 170 33.27 -1.14 16.15
CA LYS A 170 33.37 -2.17 15.13
C LYS A 170 33.64 -1.49 13.77
N GLY A 171 34.80 -1.72 13.19
CA GLY A 171 35.18 -1.16 11.89
C GLY A 171 36.17 0.01 11.96
N ASN A 172 36.42 0.65 10.84
CA ASN A 172 37.35 1.78 10.71
C ASN A 172 36.59 3.11 10.63
N PRO A 173 36.64 3.97 11.69
CA PRO A 173 35.91 5.24 11.71
C PRO A 173 36.42 6.26 10.65
N LEU A 174 37.64 6.10 10.14
CA LEU A 174 38.15 6.95 9.06
C LEU A 174 37.52 6.61 7.69
N ALA A 175 37.06 5.36 7.52
CA ALA A 175 36.34 4.93 6.33
C ALA A 175 34.83 5.15 6.47
N ASN A 176 34.29 4.94 7.66
CA ASN A 176 32.88 5.14 7.98
C ASN A 176 32.73 5.69 9.39
N ILE A 177 32.55 6.99 9.52
CA ILE A 177 32.43 7.69 10.81
C ILE A 177 31.16 7.27 11.60
N ALA A 178 30.12 6.75 10.93
CA ALA A 178 28.88 6.33 11.56
C ALA A 178 29.05 5.15 12.54
N VAL A 179 30.20 4.46 12.55
CA VAL A 179 30.51 3.40 13.55
C VAL A 179 30.44 3.93 14.99
N PHE A 180 30.57 5.24 15.22
CA PHE A 180 30.42 5.85 16.54
C PHE A 180 28.96 5.92 17.04
N GLN A 181 27.97 5.59 16.22
CA GLN A 181 26.58 5.46 16.67
C GLN A 181 26.36 4.20 17.53
N ASP A 182 27.26 3.21 17.40
CA ASP A 182 27.28 2.03 18.23
C ASP A 182 28.68 1.83 18.82
N VAL A 183 28.83 2.16 20.11
CA VAL A 183 30.07 1.99 20.86
C VAL A 183 29.94 0.77 21.77
N PRO A 184 30.37 -0.44 21.34
CA PRO A 184 30.18 -1.67 22.10
C PRO A 184 31.05 -1.78 23.34
N VAL A 185 32.17 -1.10 23.36
CA VAL A 185 33.09 -1.17 24.52
C VAL A 185 33.46 0.24 24.98
N VAL A 186 33.27 0.48 26.27
CA VAL A 186 33.75 1.70 26.95
C VAL A 186 34.61 1.28 28.15
N ILE A 187 35.79 1.87 28.22
CA ILE A 187 36.76 1.68 29.29
C ILE A 187 36.95 3.03 30.00
N LYS A 188 36.83 3.05 31.31
CA LYS A 188 37.03 4.22 32.15
C LYS A 188 38.11 3.92 33.22
N GLY A 189 39.18 4.72 33.21
CA GLY A 189 40.28 4.50 34.14
C GLY A 189 40.89 3.10 34.07
N GLY A 190 40.96 2.50 32.86
CA GLY A 190 41.44 1.12 32.66
C GLY A 190 40.42 0.02 32.97
N SER A 191 39.24 0.35 33.52
CA SER A 191 38.17 -0.61 33.81
C SER A 191 37.09 -0.62 32.73
N VAL A 192 36.67 -1.80 32.28
CA VAL A 192 35.58 -1.93 31.30
C VAL A 192 34.24 -1.63 31.98
N VAL A 193 33.63 -0.49 31.64
CA VAL A 193 32.33 -0.03 32.19
C VAL A 193 31.15 -0.37 31.31
N LYS A 194 31.41 -0.57 30.00
CA LYS A 194 30.40 -1.06 29.02
C LYS A 194 31.07 -2.11 28.15
N LYS A 195 30.50 -3.30 28.11
CA LYS A 195 30.84 -4.33 27.14
C LYS A 195 29.54 -4.96 26.65
N ILE A 196 29.14 -4.61 25.44
CA ILE A 196 28.08 -5.37 24.79
C ILE A 196 28.71 -6.72 24.45
N ALA A 197 28.22 -7.79 25.10
CA ALA A 197 28.56 -9.14 24.67
C ALA A 197 28.23 -9.24 23.15
N PRO A 198 29.11 -9.88 22.35
CA PRO A 198 28.74 -10.16 20.97
C PRO A 198 27.35 -10.81 21.02
N LYS A 199 26.38 -10.24 20.31
CA LYS A 199 25.07 -10.91 20.14
C LYS A 199 25.41 -12.34 19.78
N LYS A 200 24.91 -13.32 20.56
CA LYS A 200 25.00 -14.74 20.14
C LYS A 200 24.54 -14.77 18.67
N PRO A 201 25.23 -15.47 17.78
CA PRO A 201 24.79 -15.60 16.41
C PRO A 201 23.32 -15.99 16.45
N GLN A 202 22.46 -15.10 16.00
CA GLN A 202 21.05 -15.40 15.86
C GLN A 202 20.92 -15.99 14.47
N PHE A 203 20.77 -17.31 14.43
CA PHE A 203 20.56 -18.02 13.17
C PHE A 203 19.11 -17.84 12.70
N ALA A 204 18.89 -18.04 11.42
CA ALA A 204 17.57 -18.03 10.84
C ALA A 204 16.73 -19.22 11.35
N ASP A 205 15.41 -19.05 11.39
CA ASP A 205 14.47 -20.13 11.63
C ASP A 205 14.36 -21.01 10.38
N VAL A 206 14.32 -20.36 9.20
CA VAL A 206 14.19 -21.03 7.91
C VAL A 206 15.16 -20.41 6.91
N VAL A 207 15.77 -21.25 6.08
CA VAL A 207 16.59 -20.86 4.93
C VAL A 207 16.07 -21.57 3.68
N TYR A 208 15.80 -20.80 2.63
CA TYR A 208 15.59 -21.28 1.27
C TYR A 208 16.83 -21.00 0.45
N HIS A 209 17.34 -21.98 -0.30
CA HIS A 209 18.54 -21.84 -1.13
C HIS A 209 18.40 -22.58 -2.46
N THR A 210 19.40 -22.44 -3.34
CA THR A 210 19.43 -23.03 -4.70
C THR A 210 18.19 -22.61 -5.51
N GLY A 211 17.71 -21.37 -5.31
CA GLY A 211 16.52 -20.84 -5.96
C GLY A 211 16.84 -19.87 -7.09
N LYS A 212 15.85 -19.63 -7.95
CA LYS A 212 15.76 -18.45 -8.80
C LYS A 212 14.79 -17.49 -8.13
N ILE A 213 15.35 -16.54 -7.37
CA ILE A 213 14.53 -15.62 -6.57
C ILE A 213 14.41 -14.30 -7.33
N TYR A 214 13.19 -13.91 -7.71
CA TYR A 214 12.88 -12.58 -8.21
C TYR A 214 12.28 -11.75 -7.07
N THR A 215 13.02 -10.74 -6.65
CA THR A 215 12.74 -10.02 -5.40
C THR A 215 11.72 -8.90 -5.52
N VAL A 216 11.44 -8.44 -6.74
CA VAL A 216 10.69 -7.20 -7.03
C VAL A 216 11.36 -5.93 -6.45
N ASN A 217 12.58 -6.05 -5.92
CA ASN A 217 13.40 -4.92 -5.48
C ASN A 217 14.31 -4.46 -6.64
N PRO A 218 14.16 -3.22 -7.15
CA PRO A 218 14.97 -2.75 -8.27
C PRO A 218 16.48 -2.67 -7.96
N ASN A 219 16.86 -2.54 -6.69
CA ASN A 219 18.26 -2.48 -6.27
C ASN A 219 18.93 -3.86 -6.21
N GLN A 220 18.15 -4.93 -6.07
CA GLN A 220 18.64 -6.32 -6.01
C GLN A 220 17.60 -7.26 -6.64
N PRO A 221 17.36 -7.20 -7.96
CA PRO A 221 16.20 -7.88 -8.58
C PRO A 221 16.30 -9.41 -8.59
N ARG A 222 17.47 -9.98 -8.34
CA ARG A 222 17.68 -11.44 -8.33
C ARG A 222 18.52 -11.87 -7.13
N ALA A 223 18.19 -13.06 -6.59
CA ALA A 223 18.95 -13.73 -5.55
C ALA A 223 18.88 -15.25 -5.73
N GLN A 224 19.65 -16.00 -4.92
CA GLN A 224 19.66 -17.47 -4.90
C GLN A 224 19.11 -18.04 -3.60
N ALA A 225 19.20 -17.25 -2.51
CA ALA A 225 18.81 -17.67 -1.18
C ALA A 225 18.15 -16.56 -0.37
N VAL A 226 17.27 -16.95 0.54
CA VAL A 226 16.60 -16.11 1.55
C VAL A 226 16.69 -16.79 2.91
N ALA A 227 16.98 -16.02 3.97
CA ALA A 227 16.87 -16.49 5.35
C ALA A 227 15.79 -15.70 6.10
N ILE A 228 15.02 -16.42 6.89
CA ILE A 228 13.84 -15.90 7.62
C ILE A 228 14.04 -16.13 9.11
N ARG A 229 13.73 -15.10 9.91
CA ARG A 229 13.68 -15.20 11.36
C ARG A 229 12.49 -14.41 11.92
N ASN A 230 11.73 -15.05 12.82
CA ASN A 230 10.54 -14.46 13.42
C ASN A 230 9.55 -13.91 12.38
N GLY A 231 9.34 -14.65 11.28
CA GLY A 231 8.45 -14.25 10.18
C GLY A 231 8.95 -13.11 9.30
N LYS A 232 10.22 -12.64 9.50
CA LYS A 232 10.82 -11.56 8.71
C LYS A 232 12.03 -12.03 7.93
N ILE A 233 12.26 -11.41 6.79
CA ILE A 233 13.43 -11.64 5.95
C ILE A 233 14.65 -11.02 6.63
N GLU A 234 15.64 -11.85 6.95
CA GLU A 234 16.92 -11.45 7.60
C GLU A 234 18.07 -11.38 6.60
N PHE A 235 17.97 -12.12 5.51
CA PHE A 235 19.00 -12.19 4.50
C PHE A 235 18.40 -12.46 3.12
N VAL A 236 18.95 -11.79 2.12
CA VAL A 236 18.69 -12.03 0.68
C VAL A 236 20.04 -12.00 -0.04
N GLY A 237 20.40 -13.06 -0.79
CA GLY A 237 21.69 -13.08 -1.46
C GLY A 237 22.05 -14.40 -2.15
N SER A 238 23.33 -14.75 -2.15
CA SER A 238 23.84 -15.98 -2.76
C SER A 238 23.74 -17.19 -1.84
N ASP A 239 23.77 -18.39 -2.43
CA ASP A 239 23.80 -19.66 -1.72
C ASP A 239 25.02 -19.80 -0.79
N ASP A 240 26.16 -19.26 -1.19
CA ASP A 240 27.37 -19.30 -0.35
C ASP A 240 27.23 -18.39 0.87
N ALA A 241 26.69 -17.19 0.70
CA ALA A 241 26.58 -16.21 1.78
C ALA A 241 25.49 -16.58 2.81
N VAL A 242 24.42 -17.26 2.39
CA VAL A 242 23.33 -17.66 3.30
C VAL A 242 23.78 -18.71 4.33
N ARG A 243 24.84 -19.44 4.09
CA ARG A 243 25.39 -20.46 5.00
C ARG A 243 25.69 -19.89 6.39
N ALA A 244 26.07 -18.62 6.46
CA ALA A 244 26.31 -17.93 7.73
C ALA A 244 25.04 -17.72 8.59
N GLN A 245 23.85 -17.86 8.00
CA GLN A 245 22.56 -17.76 8.67
C GLN A 245 22.06 -19.10 9.22
N ILE A 246 22.72 -20.22 8.84
CA ILE A 246 22.30 -21.57 9.22
C ILE A 246 22.89 -21.95 10.57
N GLY A 247 22.03 -22.30 11.51
CA GLY A 247 22.39 -22.80 12.85
C GLY A 247 21.80 -24.18 13.14
N PRO A 248 22.02 -24.70 14.36
CA PRO A 248 21.59 -26.07 14.73
C PRO A 248 20.08 -26.32 14.60
N ASN A 249 19.26 -25.27 14.71
CA ASN A 249 17.79 -25.36 14.69
C ASN A 249 17.19 -24.75 13.43
N THR A 250 18.00 -24.36 12.44
CA THR A 250 17.50 -23.77 11.18
C THR A 250 16.94 -24.87 10.29
N THR A 251 15.70 -24.71 9.86
CA THR A 251 15.13 -25.55 8.80
C THR A 251 15.63 -25.07 7.45
N VAL A 252 16.17 -25.97 6.65
CA VAL A 252 16.78 -25.61 5.35
C VAL A 252 16.02 -26.32 4.24
N TYR A 253 15.56 -25.53 3.25
CA TYR A 253 14.84 -26.01 2.08
C TYR A 253 15.65 -25.74 0.81
N ASP A 254 15.90 -26.78 0.02
CA ASP A 254 16.45 -26.67 -1.33
C ASP A 254 15.32 -26.39 -2.33
N LEU A 255 15.38 -25.27 -3.01
CA LEU A 255 14.39 -24.90 -4.03
C LEU A 255 14.60 -25.64 -5.37
N HIS A 256 15.72 -26.36 -5.54
CA HIS A 256 16.04 -27.10 -6.78
C HIS A 256 15.91 -26.26 -8.04
N GLY A 257 16.31 -24.99 -7.97
CA GLY A 257 16.25 -24.03 -9.10
C GLY A 257 14.83 -23.54 -9.43
N ARG A 258 13.84 -23.76 -8.56
CA ARG A 258 12.47 -23.21 -8.70
C ARG A 258 12.44 -21.72 -8.54
N LEU A 259 11.44 -21.08 -9.11
CA LEU A 259 11.21 -19.65 -8.98
C LEU A 259 10.54 -19.34 -7.64
N MET A 260 11.11 -18.41 -6.88
CA MET A 260 10.49 -17.81 -5.70
C MET A 260 10.18 -16.35 -5.98
N LEU A 261 8.99 -15.90 -5.57
CA LEU A 261 8.50 -14.53 -5.66
C LEU A 261 8.02 -14.04 -4.29
N PRO A 262 7.82 -12.72 -4.10
CA PRO A 262 6.94 -12.24 -3.04
C PRO A 262 5.55 -12.84 -3.20
N GLY A 263 4.84 -13.05 -2.09
CA GLY A 263 3.44 -13.44 -2.13
C GLY A 263 2.61 -12.42 -2.92
N PHE A 264 1.69 -12.91 -3.72
CA PHE A 264 0.77 -12.05 -4.46
C PHE A 264 -0.16 -11.29 -3.52
N GLN A 265 -0.59 -10.13 -3.95
CA GLN A 265 -1.55 -9.28 -3.27
C GLN A 265 -2.64 -8.87 -4.24
N ASP A 266 -3.88 -9.04 -3.83
CA ASP A 266 -5.05 -8.73 -4.63
C ASP A 266 -5.62 -7.36 -4.20
N ALA A 267 -5.55 -6.36 -5.08
CA ALA A 267 -5.96 -5.00 -4.75
C ALA A 267 -7.48 -4.75 -4.87
N HIS A 268 -8.25 -5.75 -5.32
CA HIS A 268 -9.71 -5.66 -5.45
C HIS A 268 -10.34 -7.04 -5.47
N VAL A 269 -10.97 -7.47 -4.37
CA VAL A 269 -11.56 -8.80 -4.27
C VAL A 269 -12.69 -8.84 -3.23
N HIS A 270 -13.63 -9.79 -3.37
CA HIS A 270 -14.80 -9.99 -2.51
C HIS A 270 -14.80 -11.34 -1.79
N PRO A 271 -13.80 -11.69 -0.94
CA PRO A 271 -13.60 -13.09 -0.50
C PRO A 271 -14.77 -13.68 0.28
N LEU A 272 -15.40 -12.89 1.16
CA LEU A 272 -16.53 -13.37 1.94
C LEU A 272 -17.76 -13.63 1.05
N TYR A 273 -18.04 -12.72 0.11
CA TYR A 273 -19.13 -12.90 -0.85
C TYR A 273 -18.88 -14.11 -1.73
N ALA A 274 -17.70 -14.21 -2.33
CA ALA A 274 -17.32 -15.34 -3.18
C ALA A 274 -17.34 -16.69 -2.43
N GLY A 275 -16.92 -16.70 -1.16
CA GLY A 275 -17.01 -17.91 -0.33
C GLY A 275 -18.46 -18.30 0.01
N LEU A 276 -19.33 -17.34 0.30
CA LEU A 276 -20.76 -17.60 0.49
C LEU A 276 -21.40 -18.13 -0.80
N GLU A 277 -21.07 -17.54 -1.94
CA GLU A 277 -21.53 -17.97 -3.25
C GLU A 277 -21.08 -19.41 -3.56
N ALA A 278 -19.78 -19.71 -3.40
CA ALA A 278 -19.23 -21.05 -3.62
C ALA A 278 -19.84 -22.14 -2.71
N LEU A 279 -20.30 -21.78 -1.52
CA LEU A 279 -20.95 -22.66 -0.56
C LEU A 279 -22.49 -22.69 -0.70
N SER A 280 -23.07 -21.91 -1.63
CA SER A 280 -24.50 -21.84 -1.93
C SER A 280 -24.83 -22.51 -3.29
N CYS A 281 -25.90 -22.06 -3.97
CA CYS A 281 -26.22 -22.55 -5.32
C CYS A 281 -25.36 -21.83 -6.37
N TYR A 282 -24.13 -22.29 -6.55
CA TYR A 282 -23.18 -21.72 -7.51
C TYR A 282 -23.36 -22.33 -8.91
N LEU A 283 -23.68 -21.49 -9.89
CA LEU A 283 -24.00 -21.93 -11.24
C LEU A 283 -22.76 -22.20 -12.09
N GLY A 284 -21.75 -21.33 -12.03
CA GLY A 284 -20.44 -21.54 -12.67
C GLY A 284 -20.47 -21.89 -14.15
N GLU A 285 -19.40 -22.54 -14.59
CA GLU A 285 -19.21 -22.99 -15.96
C GLU A 285 -19.71 -24.42 -16.21
N PRO A 286 -20.12 -24.78 -17.44
CA PRO A 286 -20.17 -23.92 -18.63
C PRO A 286 -21.33 -22.90 -18.61
N ALA A 287 -21.11 -21.71 -19.17
CA ALA A 287 -22.06 -20.61 -19.21
C ALA A 287 -23.22 -20.88 -20.20
N THR A 288 -24.08 -21.83 -19.86
CA THR A 288 -25.23 -22.20 -20.68
C THR A 288 -26.50 -22.37 -19.83
N VAL A 289 -27.64 -21.99 -20.39
CA VAL A 289 -28.95 -22.11 -19.74
C VAL A 289 -29.23 -23.59 -19.33
N GLU A 290 -28.84 -24.58 -20.15
CA GLU A 290 -29.04 -25.98 -19.83
C GLU A 290 -28.23 -26.46 -18.61
N HIS A 291 -26.99 -25.98 -18.49
CA HIS A 291 -26.18 -26.22 -17.29
C HIS A 291 -26.84 -25.61 -16.05
N TYR A 292 -27.29 -24.35 -16.15
CA TYR A 292 -27.95 -23.65 -15.03
C TYR A 292 -29.23 -24.37 -14.58
N ARG A 293 -30.03 -24.88 -15.52
CA ARG A 293 -31.20 -25.70 -15.20
C ARG A 293 -30.80 -26.92 -14.38
N THR A 294 -29.75 -27.60 -14.78
CA THR A 294 -29.24 -28.79 -14.08
C THR A 294 -28.79 -28.46 -12.65
N VAL A 295 -28.02 -27.39 -12.50
CA VAL A 295 -27.48 -26.96 -11.19
C VAL A 295 -28.59 -26.49 -10.26
N VAL A 296 -29.53 -25.64 -10.74
CA VAL A 296 -30.65 -25.15 -9.93
C VAL A 296 -31.52 -26.31 -9.44
N SER A 297 -31.81 -27.31 -10.30
CA SER A 297 -32.53 -28.51 -9.88
C SER A 297 -31.82 -29.28 -8.77
N ALA A 298 -30.50 -29.50 -8.91
CA ALA A 298 -29.71 -30.17 -7.89
C ALA A 298 -29.63 -29.35 -6.57
N CYS A 299 -29.54 -28.00 -6.64
CA CYS A 299 -29.62 -27.13 -5.49
C CYS A 299 -30.98 -27.27 -4.78
N ALA A 300 -32.05 -27.27 -5.54
CA ALA A 300 -33.41 -27.41 -4.98
C ALA A 300 -33.64 -28.72 -4.21
N GLU A 301 -33.02 -29.81 -4.66
CA GLU A 301 -33.04 -31.09 -3.97
C GLU A 301 -32.15 -31.13 -2.72
N LYS A 302 -30.96 -30.47 -2.78
CA LYS A 302 -29.96 -30.50 -1.72
C LYS A 302 -30.29 -29.54 -0.57
N ILE A 303 -30.89 -28.40 -0.88
CA ILE A 303 -31.22 -27.32 0.06
C ILE A 303 -32.72 -27.42 0.39
N ASP A 304 -33.10 -28.41 1.17
CA ASP A 304 -34.50 -28.67 1.52
C ASP A 304 -34.94 -27.97 2.83
N ASP A 305 -33.99 -27.58 3.69
CA ASP A 305 -34.21 -26.97 4.98
C ASP A 305 -34.27 -25.42 4.95
N ARG A 306 -34.02 -24.81 3.81
CA ARG A 306 -34.07 -23.35 3.64
C ARG A 306 -35.30 -22.89 2.90
N GLU A 307 -35.87 -21.75 3.37
CA GLU A 307 -37.01 -21.11 2.72
C GLU A 307 -36.64 -20.59 1.31
N TRP A 308 -35.46 -19.95 1.17
CA TRP A 308 -34.95 -19.41 -0.08
C TRP A 308 -33.87 -20.29 -0.69
N ILE A 309 -33.87 -20.38 -2.02
CA ILE A 309 -32.71 -20.82 -2.78
C ILE A 309 -31.95 -19.59 -3.24
N THR A 310 -30.75 -19.45 -2.74
CA THR A 310 -29.86 -18.33 -3.05
C THR A 310 -28.54 -18.83 -3.60
N GLY A 311 -27.89 -17.98 -4.39
CA GLY A 311 -26.61 -18.29 -5.00
C GLY A 311 -26.31 -17.33 -6.14
N GLY A 312 -25.50 -17.78 -7.11
CA GLY A 312 -25.16 -16.91 -8.23
C GLY A 312 -24.12 -17.53 -9.16
N GLY A 313 -23.33 -16.67 -9.81
CA GLY A 313 -22.27 -17.09 -10.73
C GLY A 313 -22.79 -17.48 -12.12
N TRP A 314 -23.97 -17.01 -12.53
CA TRP A 314 -24.43 -17.19 -13.91
C TRP A 314 -23.91 -16.05 -14.81
N SER A 315 -23.53 -16.39 -16.03
CA SER A 315 -23.05 -15.43 -17.02
C SER A 315 -24.20 -14.77 -17.77
N MET A 316 -24.18 -13.45 -17.88
CA MET A 316 -25.14 -12.70 -18.69
C MET A 316 -25.10 -13.12 -20.16
N ALA A 317 -23.93 -13.48 -20.68
CA ALA A 317 -23.75 -13.92 -22.07
C ALA A 317 -24.59 -15.16 -22.42
N ALA A 318 -24.90 -16.01 -21.45
CA ALA A 318 -25.77 -17.19 -21.66
C ALA A 318 -27.19 -16.84 -22.12
N PHE A 319 -27.64 -15.60 -21.87
CA PHE A 319 -28.99 -15.11 -22.23
C PHE A 319 -28.99 -14.15 -23.43
N GLY A 320 -27.82 -13.90 -24.05
CA GLY A 320 -27.65 -13.04 -25.20
C GLY A 320 -27.74 -11.54 -24.88
N PRO A 321 -27.82 -10.67 -25.92
CA PRO A 321 -27.82 -9.22 -25.74
C PRO A 321 -28.91 -8.72 -24.79
N GLY A 322 -28.54 -7.86 -23.83
CA GLY A 322 -29.41 -7.33 -22.78
C GLY A 322 -29.58 -8.27 -21.58
N ALA A 323 -28.88 -9.43 -21.54
CA ALA A 323 -28.76 -10.33 -20.41
C ALA A 323 -30.08 -10.71 -19.69
N ARG A 324 -31.17 -10.92 -20.43
CA ARG A 324 -32.54 -11.07 -19.92
C ARG A 324 -32.84 -12.49 -19.45
N ALA A 325 -32.47 -12.80 -18.23
CA ALA A 325 -32.77 -14.07 -17.59
C ALA A 325 -34.27 -14.17 -17.23
N SER A 326 -35.02 -15.14 -17.85
CA SER A 326 -36.45 -15.28 -17.60
C SER A 326 -36.74 -16.04 -16.31
N LYS A 327 -37.70 -15.53 -15.51
CA LYS A 327 -38.26 -16.19 -14.33
C LYS A 327 -38.87 -17.53 -14.66
N ASP A 328 -39.44 -17.76 -15.91
CA ASP A 328 -40.11 -18.95 -16.31
C ASP A 328 -39.22 -20.20 -16.20
N ILE A 329 -37.93 -20.05 -16.43
CA ILE A 329 -36.93 -21.09 -16.26
C ILE A 329 -36.86 -21.54 -14.80
N LEU A 330 -36.80 -20.60 -13.87
CA LEU A 330 -36.76 -20.89 -12.45
C LEU A 330 -38.09 -21.38 -11.91
N ASP A 331 -39.21 -20.87 -12.40
CA ASP A 331 -40.58 -21.29 -12.04
C ASP A 331 -40.84 -22.75 -12.42
N GLU A 332 -40.32 -23.20 -13.58
CA GLU A 332 -40.42 -24.58 -14.02
C GLU A 332 -39.65 -25.54 -13.08
N LEU A 333 -38.49 -25.09 -12.58
CA LEU A 333 -37.59 -25.92 -11.75
C LEU A 333 -37.97 -25.88 -10.27
N VAL A 334 -38.40 -24.70 -9.77
CA VAL A 334 -38.66 -24.44 -8.36
C VAL A 334 -39.92 -23.56 -8.22
N PRO A 335 -41.12 -24.16 -8.41
CA PRO A 335 -42.36 -23.39 -8.38
C PRO A 335 -42.80 -22.93 -6.98
N ASP A 336 -42.42 -23.65 -5.93
CA ASP A 336 -42.98 -23.47 -4.58
C ASP A 336 -42.13 -22.67 -3.64
N ARG A 337 -40.85 -22.46 -3.96
CA ARG A 337 -39.90 -21.68 -3.13
C ARG A 337 -39.34 -20.43 -3.86
N PRO A 338 -39.09 -19.35 -3.16
CA PRO A 338 -38.41 -18.20 -3.76
C PRO A 338 -36.95 -18.52 -4.13
N VAL A 339 -36.60 -18.16 -5.35
CA VAL A 339 -35.23 -18.28 -5.90
C VAL A 339 -34.70 -16.91 -6.24
N TYR A 340 -33.48 -16.63 -5.80
CA TYR A 340 -32.78 -15.41 -6.15
C TYR A 340 -31.29 -15.70 -6.38
N LEU A 341 -30.82 -15.50 -7.60
CA LEU A 341 -29.48 -15.84 -8.06
C LEU A 341 -28.83 -14.60 -8.68
N THR A 342 -27.62 -14.26 -8.21
CA THR A 342 -26.89 -13.09 -8.69
C THR A 342 -26.02 -13.47 -9.90
N ALA A 343 -25.97 -12.63 -10.93
CA ALA A 343 -25.05 -12.81 -12.03
C ALA A 343 -23.58 -12.76 -11.53
N GLN A 344 -22.69 -13.35 -12.30
CA GLN A 344 -21.28 -13.46 -11.97
C GLN A 344 -20.62 -12.10 -11.72
N ASP A 345 -21.02 -11.08 -12.48
CA ASP A 345 -20.53 -9.70 -12.33
C ASP A 345 -21.12 -8.94 -11.14
N GLY A 346 -22.18 -9.48 -10.52
CA GLY A 346 -22.85 -8.85 -9.39
C GLY A 346 -23.84 -7.73 -9.75
N HIS A 347 -24.04 -7.42 -11.02
CA HIS A 347 -24.85 -6.27 -11.48
C HIS A 347 -26.26 -6.66 -11.93
N THR A 348 -26.59 -7.95 -12.00
CA THR A 348 -27.92 -8.46 -12.36
C THR A 348 -28.38 -9.56 -11.42
N GLY A 349 -29.64 -9.45 -10.95
CA GLY A 349 -30.31 -10.48 -10.15
C GLY A 349 -31.32 -11.27 -10.97
N TRP A 350 -31.40 -12.58 -10.81
CA TRP A 350 -32.38 -13.48 -11.46
C TRP A 350 -33.32 -14.06 -10.42
N ALA A 351 -34.57 -13.65 -10.47
CA ALA A 351 -35.62 -13.98 -9.51
C ALA A 351 -36.73 -14.82 -10.18
N ASN A 352 -37.27 -15.81 -9.48
CA ASN A 352 -38.48 -16.48 -9.90
C ASN A 352 -39.75 -15.70 -9.52
N SER A 353 -40.92 -16.13 -10.02
CA SER A 353 -42.21 -15.50 -9.73
C SER A 353 -42.49 -15.41 -8.22
N ARG A 354 -42.12 -16.44 -7.43
CA ARG A 354 -42.32 -16.44 -5.98
C ARG A 354 -41.49 -15.36 -5.26
N ALA A 355 -40.24 -15.15 -5.68
CA ALA A 355 -39.38 -14.11 -5.16
C ALA A 355 -39.92 -12.70 -5.52
N LEU A 356 -40.38 -12.50 -6.76
CA LEU A 356 -41.02 -11.26 -7.19
C LEU A 356 -42.31 -10.97 -6.41
N GLU A 357 -43.14 -11.98 -6.13
CA GLU A 357 -44.36 -11.84 -5.32
C GLU A 357 -44.04 -11.39 -3.90
N ILE A 358 -43.06 -12.01 -3.24
CA ILE A 358 -42.60 -11.62 -1.89
C ILE A 358 -42.07 -10.19 -1.88
N ALA A 359 -41.35 -9.78 -2.92
CA ALA A 359 -40.84 -8.44 -3.08
C ALA A 359 -41.92 -7.40 -3.43
N GLY A 360 -43.16 -7.84 -3.76
CA GLY A 360 -44.24 -6.96 -4.18
C GLY A 360 -44.03 -6.32 -5.56
N ILE A 361 -43.20 -6.95 -6.40
CA ILE A 361 -42.92 -6.46 -7.75
C ILE A 361 -44.06 -6.85 -8.68
N THR A 362 -44.64 -5.85 -9.35
CA THR A 362 -45.75 -5.98 -10.30
C THR A 362 -45.44 -5.25 -11.60
N ASN A 363 -46.33 -5.38 -12.60
CA ASN A 363 -46.21 -4.62 -13.86
C ASN A 363 -46.19 -3.10 -13.66
N SER A 364 -46.72 -2.59 -12.55
CA SER A 364 -46.80 -1.15 -12.23
C SER A 364 -45.73 -0.67 -11.25
N THR A 365 -44.86 -1.57 -10.75
CA THR A 365 -43.76 -1.17 -9.86
C THR A 365 -42.80 -0.28 -10.64
N PRO A 366 -42.51 0.97 -10.19
CA PRO A 366 -41.57 1.83 -10.88
C PRO A 366 -40.14 1.32 -10.78
N ASP A 367 -39.34 1.59 -11.78
CA ASP A 367 -37.90 1.35 -11.70
C ASP A 367 -37.28 2.27 -10.64
N PRO A 368 -36.33 1.78 -9.83
CA PRO A 368 -35.51 2.61 -8.96
C PRO A 368 -34.71 3.64 -9.78
N ILE A 369 -34.30 4.73 -9.15
CA ILE A 369 -33.54 5.79 -9.82
C ILE A 369 -32.19 5.28 -10.35
N ASP A 370 -31.65 4.25 -9.71
CA ASP A 370 -30.33 3.64 -9.95
C ASP A 370 -30.43 2.19 -10.45
N GLY A 371 -31.57 1.78 -11.05
CA GLY A 371 -31.73 0.40 -11.49
C GLY A 371 -32.92 0.20 -12.44
N LEU A 372 -32.99 -0.97 -13.05
CA LEU A 372 -34.00 -1.34 -14.04
C LEU A 372 -34.63 -2.70 -13.70
N ILE A 373 -35.97 -2.76 -13.74
CA ILE A 373 -36.72 -4.01 -13.72
C ILE A 373 -36.98 -4.42 -15.18
N ASP A 374 -36.33 -5.47 -15.65
CA ASP A 374 -36.55 -5.95 -17.01
C ASP A 374 -37.99 -6.44 -17.19
N ARG A 375 -38.61 -5.98 -18.28
CA ARG A 375 -40.02 -6.24 -18.57
C ARG A 375 -40.18 -6.81 -19.97
N ASP A 376 -41.16 -7.66 -20.12
CA ASP A 376 -41.63 -8.06 -21.45
C ASP A 376 -42.19 -6.83 -22.18
N PRO A 377 -41.71 -6.53 -23.40
CA PRO A 377 -42.07 -5.31 -24.11
C PRO A 377 -43.54 -5.29 -24.57
N GLU A 378 -44.21 -6.45 -24.71
CA GLU A 378 -45.59 -6.53 -25.15
C GLU A 378 -46.59 -6.45 -23.99
N THR A 379 -46.26 -7.10 -22.86
CA THR A 379 -47.18 -7.23 -21.73
C THR A 379 -46.86 -6.26 -20.58
N GLY A 380 -45.62 -5.74 -20.49
CA GLY A 380 -45.12 -4.94 -19.39
C GLY A 380 -44.86 -5.76 -18.12
N GLU A 381 -44.93 -7.10 -18.20
CA GLU A 381 -44.69 -7.98 -17.08
C GLU A 381 -43.20 -8.05 -16.72
N ALA A 382 -42.86 -8.01 -15.42
CA ALA A 382 -41.50 -8.24 -14.95
C ALA A 382 -41.05 -9.67 -15.27
N ILE A 383 -39.96 -9.81 -16.00
CA ILE A 383 -39.47 -11.12 -16.51
C ILE A 383 -38.58 -11.87 -15.52
N GLY A 384 -38.19 -11.25 -14.39
CA GLY A 384 -37.34 -11.87 -13.37
C GLY A 384 -35.93 -11.35 -13.32
N SER A 385 -35.45 -10.67 -14.37
CA SER A 385 -34.16 -10.00 -14.40
C SER A 385 -34.26 -8.61 -13.78
N LEU A 386 -33.36 -8.28 -12.87
CA LEU A 386 -33.31 -7.04 -12.09
C LEU A 386 -31.89 -6.48 -12.16
N GLN A 387 -31.74 -5.27 -12.70
CA GLN A 387 -30.43 -4.67 -12.90
C GLN A 387 -30.14 -3.62 -11.82
N GLU A 388 -28.88 -3.55 -11.37
CA GLU A 388 -28.33 -2.56 -10.46
C GLU A 388 -29.19 -2.39 -9.18
N GLY A 389 -29.61 -1.17 -8.87
CA GLY A 389 -30.46 -0.87 -7.71
C GLY A 389 -31.78 -1.65 -7.64
N ALA A 390 -32.32 -2.14 -8.76
CA ALA A 390 -33.50 -2.97 -8.74
C ALA A 390 -33.30 -4.33 -8.04
N MET A 391 -32.09 -4.82 -7.99
CA MET A 391 -31.71 -6.04 -7.25
C MET A 391 -32.11 -5.94 -5.78
N ARG A 392 -31.96 -4.76 -5.16
CA ARG A 392 -32.30 -4.53 -3.75
C ARG A 392 -33.77 -4.75 -3.44
N LEU A 393 -34.65 -4.63 -4.41
CA LEU A 393 -36.09 -4.87 -4.24
C LEU A 393 -36.39 -6.29 -3.79
N VAL A 394 -35.63 -7.28 -4.28
CA VAL A 394 -35.72 -8.70 -3.88
C VAL A 394 -34.73 -9.03 -2.77
N ALA A 395 -33.47 -8.61 -2.90
CA ALA A 395 -32.38 -8.98 -1.98
C ALA A 395 -32.69 -8.63 -0.50
N ARG A 396 -33.41 -7.54 -0.23
CA ARG A 396 -33.84 -7.15 1.14
C ARG A 396 -34.77 -8.16 1.83
N HIS A 397 -35.38 -9.09 1.09
CA HIS A 397 -36.25 -10.13 1.61
C HIS A 397 -35.52 -11.47 1.77
N VAL A 398 -34.32 -11.58 1.24
CA VAL A 398 -33.48 -12.77 1.40
C VAL A 398 -32.91 -12.78 2.84
N PRO A 399 -33.06 -13.90 3.59
CA PRO A 399 -32.46 -14.02 4.90
C PRO A 399 -30.94 -13.81 4.86
N PRO A 400 -30.35 -13.01 5.74
CA PRO A 400 -28.91 -12.82 5.77
C PRO A 400 -28.20 -14.12 6.19
N PRO A 401 -26.97 -14.37 5.73
CA PRO A 401 -26.19 -15.53 6.14
C PRO A 401 -25.87 -15.47 7.64
N THR A 402 -25.89 -16.61 8.29
CA THR A 402 -25.56 -16.75 9.71
C THR A 402 -24.07 -16.48 9.96
N PRO A 403 -23.67 -16.13 11.22
CA PRO A 403 -22.25 -15.97 11.56
C PRO A 403 -21.39 -17.19 11.24
N GLU A 404 -21.94 -18.40 11.42
CA GLU A 404 -21.27 -19.66 11.15
C GLU A 404 -21.03 -19.85 9.65
N GLU A 405 -22.00 -19.52 8.80
CA GLU A 405 -21.88 -19.56 7.34
C GLU A 405 -20.85 -18.56 6.85
N ARG A 406 -20.86 -17.35 7.41
CA ARG A 406 -19.87 -16.31 7.09
C ARG A 406 -18.44 -16.72 7.44
N LEU A 407 -18.23 -17.35 8.61
CA LEU A 407 -16.93 -17.88 9.00
C LEU A 407 -16.47 -19.01 8.06
N ALA A 408 -17.34 -19.97 7.76
CA ALA A 408 -17.03 -21.06 6.85
C ALA A 408 -16.68 -20.54 5.44
N ALA A 409 -17.43 -19.57 4.96
CA ALA A 409 -17.18 -18.90 3.67
C ALA A 409 -15.81 -18.20 3.63
N LEU A 410 -15.46 -17.48 4.71
CA LEU A 410 -14.19 -16.78 4.79
C LEU A 410 -13.01 -17.75 4.96
N GLU A 411 -13.16 -18.86 5.70
CA GLU A 411 -12.14 -19.91 5.79
C GLU A 411 -11.91 -20.55 4.42
N TYR A 412 -12.97 -20.87 3.68
CA TYR A 412 -12.88 -21.39 2.30
C TYR A 412 -12.14 -20.41 1.37
N ALA A 413 -12.54 -19.14 1.39
CA ALA A 413 -11.92 -18.10 0.57
C ALA A 413 -10.42 -17.93 0.88
N ARG A 414 -10.05 -17.87 2.17
CA ARG A 414 -8.65 -17.81 2.60
C ARG A 414 -7.83 -18.99 2.06
N ASP A 415 -8.35 -20.20 2.20
CA ASP A 415 -7.63 -21.40 1.80
C ASP A 415 -7.44 -21.46 0.28
N LEU A 416 -8.45 -21.03 -0.48
CA LEU A 416 -8.35 -20.90 -1.94
C LEU A 416 -7.34 -19.84 -2.35
N MET A 417 -7.39 -18.64 -1.74
CA MET A 417 -6.44 -17.55 -2.03
C MET A 417 -5.00 -17.96 -1.70
N HIS A 418 -4.77 -18.65 -0.59
CA HIS A 418 -3.44 -19.21 -0.27
C HIS A 418 -2.99 -20.24 -1.29
N SER A 419 -3.89 -21.10 -1.79
CA SER A 419 -3.54 -22.13 -2.77
C SER A 419 -3.02 -21.55 -4.09
N VAL A 420 -3.36 -20.31 -4.40
CA VAL A 420 -2.91 -19.57 -5.60
C VAL A 420 -1.87 -18.47 -5.28
N GLY A 421 -1.36 -18.44 -4.04
CA GLY A 421 -0.23 -17.59 -3.66
C GLY A 421 -0.58 -16.19 -3.18
N ILE A 422 -1.85 -15.87 -2.91
CA ILE A 422 -2.26 -14.57 -2.39
C ILE A 422 -2.07 -14.54 -0.88
N THR A 423 -1.36 -13.53 -0.38
CA THR A 423 -1.00 -13.37 1.05
C THR A 423 -1.59 -12.11 1.68
N SER A 424 -2.08 -11.18 0.88
CA SER A 424 -2.69 -9.92 1.31
C SER A 424 -3.72 -9.48 0.27
N PHE A 425 -4.74 -8.73 0.69
CA PHE A 425 -5.74 -8.22 -0.25
C PHE A 425 -6.44 -6.95 0.25
N GLN A 426 -7.10 -6.25 -0.68
CA GLN A 426 -8.09 -5.24 -0.38
C GLN A 426 -9.49 -5.79 -0.66
N LYS A 427 -10.31 -5.92 0.41
CA LYS A 427 -11.73 -6.23 0.28
C LYS A 427 -12.45 -5.03 -0.32
N ALA A 428 -13.01 -5.20 -1.52
CA ALA A 428 -13.47 -4.10 -2.37
C ALA A 428 -14.69 -3.35 -1.85
N TYR A 429 -15.54 -3.98 -1.02
CA TYR A 429 -16.46 -3.28 -0.14
C TYR A 429 -16.77 -4.10 1.11
N ALA A 430 -16.95 -3.45 2.25
CA ALA A 430 -17.19 -4.11 3.52
C ALA A 430 -18.31 -3.45 4.32
N SER A 431 -19.27 -4.27 4.78
CA SER A 431 -20.22 -3.92 5.83
C SER A 431 -19.60 -4.12 7.22
N GLU A 432 -20.23 -3.58 8.27
CA GLU A 432 -19.80 -3.86 9.65
C GLU A 432 -19.85 -5.36 9.98
N ALA A 433 -20.83 -6.09 9.46
CA ALA A 433 -20.93 -7.54 9.64
C ALA A 433 -19.77 -8.29 9.00
N ASP A 434 -19.24 -7.79 7.87
CA ASP A 434 -18.02 -8.33 7.27
C ASP A 434 -16.81 -8.11 8.18
N LEU A 435 -16.63 -6.88 8.68
CA LEU A 435 -15.53 -6.54 9.58
C LEU A 435 -15.56 -7.40 10.85
N GLN A 436 -16.74 -7.66 11.41
CA GLN A 436 -16.92 -8.57 12.55
C GLN A 436 -16.45 -9.99 12.23
N THR A 437 -16.76 -10.50 11.03
CA THR A 437 -16.33 -11.83 10.58
C THR A 437 -14.81 -11.92 10.44
N TYR A 438 -14.18 -10.92 9.81
CA TYR A 438 -12.72 -10.84 9.69
C TYR A 438 -12.04 -10.73 11.05
N GLU A 439 -12.56 -9.86 11.94
CA GLU A 439 -12.04 -9.70 13.30
C GLU A 439 -12.12 -11.01 14.09
N GLN A 440 -13.25 -11.73 13.97
CA GLN A 440 -13.45 -13.01 14.64
C GLN A 440 -12.44 -14.04 14.14
N LEU A 441 -12.22 -14.15 12.83
CA LEU A 441 -11.26 -15.08 12.25
C LEU A 441 -9.82 -14.73 12.65
N ASP A 442 -9.48 -13.44 12.73
CA ASP A 442 -8.17 -12.96 13.20
C ASP A 442 -7.94 -13.29 14.69
N LYS A 443 -8.93 -13.06 15.55
CA LYS A 443 -8.88 -13.43 16.98
C LYS A 443 -8.72 -14.95 17.19
N MET A 444 -9.22 -15.76 16.28
CA MET A 444 -8.99 -17.22 16.28
C MET A 444 -7.59 -17.60 15.82
N GLY A 445 -6.77 -16.66 15.33
CA GLY A 445 -5.46 -16.91 14.76
C GLY A 445 -5.51 -17.65 13.40
N LYS A 446 -6.62 -17.56 12.72
CA LYS A 446 -6.87 -18.28 11.47
C LYS A 446 -6.89 -17.41 10.22
N LEU A 447 -6.89 -16.09 10.36
CA LEU A 447 -6.96 -15.19 9.20
C LEU A 447 -5.70 -15.31 8.33
N ASN A 448 -4.51 -15.27 8.93
CA ASN A 448 -3.20 -15.47 8.28
C ASN A 448 -2.95 -14.67 6.99
N MET A 449 -3.72 -13.60 6.77
CA MET A 449 -3.62 -12.70 5.61
C MET A 449 -3.75 -11.26 6.09
N ARG A 450 -3.11 -10.32 5.39
CA ARG A 450 -3.32 -8.89 5.66
C ARG A 450 -4.49 -8.39 4.84
N VAL A 451 -5.41 -7.72 5.50
CA VAL A 451 -6.66 -7.25 4.90
C VAL A 451 -6.79 -5.74 5.06
N VAL A 452 -6.98 -5.04 3.95
CA VAL A 452 -7.51 -3.69 3.93
C VAL A 452 -8.97 -3.76 3.50
N ALA A 453 -9.87 -3.24 4.29
CA ALA A 453 -11.29 -3.21 3.98
C ALA A 453 -11.71 -1.81 3.53
N ALA A 454 -12.39 -1.74 2.39
CA ALA A 454 -13.04 -0.54 1.91
C ALA A 454 -14.49 -0.50 2.42
N LEU A 455 -14.83 0.47 3.26
CA LEU A 455 -16.19 0.66 3.76
C LEU A 455 -17.10 1.14 2.64
N LEU A 456 -18.30 0.63 2.52
CA LEU A 456 -19.21 1.06 1.47
C LEU A 456 -19.73 2.48 1.74
N TRP A 457 -19.60 3.38 0.77
CA TRP A 457 -20.33 4.65 0.74
C TRP A 457 -21.73 4.42 0.17
N ASP A 458 -22.74 4.78 0.95
CA ASP A 458 -24.12 4.77 0.49
C ASP A 458 -24.46 6.15 -0.11
N ALA A 459 -24.64 6.22 -1.43
CA ALA A 459 -24.94 7.46 -2.14
C ALA A 459 -26.33 8.05 -1.79
N GLU A 460 -27.27 7.21 -1.33
CA GLU A 460 -28.57 7.64 -0.84
C GLU A 460 -28.56 7.97 0.67
N GLY A 461 -27.45 7.63 1.35
CA GLY A 461 -27.29 7.84 2.79
C GLY A 461 -26.92 9.27 3.16
N PRO A 462 -27.09 9.64 4.43
CA PRO A 462 -26.71 10.97 4.90
C PRO A 462 -25.19 11.13 4.95
N VAL A 463 -24.68 12.36 4.77
CA VAL A 463 -23.25 12.68 4.81
C VAL A 463 -22.60 12.34 6.16
N GLU A 464 -23.38 12.33 7.23
CA GLU A 464 -22.99 11.96 8.59
C GLU A 464 -22.51 10.49 8.70
N GLN A 465 -22.71 9.66 7.67
CA GLN A 465 -22.14 8.31 7.60
C GLN A 465 -20.60 8.30 7.75
N ILE A 466 -19.92 9.40 7.45
CA ILE A 466 -18.47 9.57 7.68
C ILE A 466 -18.12 9.34 9.16
N GLU A 467 -18.92 9.83 10.09
CA GLU A 467 -18.67 9.62 11.54
C GLU A 467 -18.81 8.13 11.92
N THR A 468 -19.74 7.42 11.29
CA THR A 468 -19.85 5.96 11.44
C THR A 468 -18.60 5.27 10.88
N MET A 469 -18.12 5.67 9.69
CA MET A 469 -16.92 5.13 9.08
C MET A 469 -15.66 5.38 9.94
N LYS A 470 -15.55 6.56 10.56
CA LYS A 470 -14.46 6.87 11.51
C LYS A 470 -14.48 5.90 12.70
N SER A 471 -15.66 5.67 13.27
CA SER A 471 -15.85 4.74 14.39
C SER A 471 -15.50 3.30 14.00
N LEU A 472 -15.89 2.86 12.79
CA LEU A 472 -15.53 1.55 12.27
C LEU A 472 -14.02 1.44 12.01
N ARG A 473 -13.38 2.47 11.45
CA ARG A 473 -11.93 2.52 11.26
C ARG A 473 -11.19 2.40 12.59
N GLU A 474 -11.57 3.17 13.60
CA GLU A 474 -10.96 3.11 14.92
C GLU A 474 -11.08 1.72 15.54
N ARG A 475 -12.27 1.11 15.45
CA ARG A 475 -12.55 -0.20 16.02
C ARG A 475 -11.83 -1.35 15.29
N TYR A 476 -11.80 -1.33 13.95
CA TYR A 476 -11.38 -2.47 13.13
C TYR A 476 -10.00 -2.29 12.46
N THR A 477 -9.21 -1.27 12.85
CA THR A 477 -7.82 -1.13 12.38
C THR A 477 -6.86 -1.70 13.42
N GLN A 478 -6.81 -3.03 13.52
CA GLN A 478 -5.95 -3.77 14.44
C GLN A 478 -5.59 -5.16 13.89
N GLY A 479 -4.54 -5.80 14.44
CA GLY A 479 -4.10 -7.12 13.98
C GLY A 479 -3.77 -7.11 12.49
N HIS A 480 -4.38 -8.01 11.73
CA HIS A 480 -4.23 -8.13 10.29
C HIS A 480 -5.27 -7.31 9.50
N LEU A 481 -6.27 -6.74 10.16
CA LEU A 481 -7.35 -5.97 9.53
C LEU A 481 -7.10 -4.46 9.61
N ARG A 482 -7.40 -3.74 8.53
CA ARG A 482 -7.37 -2.28 8.40
C ARG A 482 -8.64 -1.81 7.70
N ALA A 483 -9.50 -1.02 8.35
CA ALA A 483 -10.69 -0.43 7.74
C ALA A 483 -10.41 1.04 7.35
N THR A 484 -9.50 1.25 6.41
CA THR A 484 -8.93 2.56 6.08
C THR A 484 -9.29 3.09 4.71
N SER A 485 -10.05 2.33 3.92
CA SER A 485 -10.51 2.71 2.59
C SER A 485 -12.03 2.84 2.57
N VAL A 486 -12.57 3.59 1.60
CA VAL A 486 -14.01 3.75 1.36
C VAL A 486 -14.30 3.44 -0.11
N LYS A 487 -15.22 2.52 -0.38
CA LYS A 487 -15.69 2.16 -1.71
C LYS A 487 -16.77 3.12 -2.16
N VAL A 488 -16.58 3.72 -3.33
CA VAL A 488 -17.55 4.60 -4.00
C VAL A 488 -17.84 4.02 -5.38
N PHE A 489 -19.12 3.75 -5.66
CA PHE A 489 -19.56 3.38 -7.00
C PHE A 489 -19.80 4.66 -7.82
N VAL A 490 -19.08 4.81 -8.92
CA VAL A 490 -19.24 5.95 -9.82
C VAL A 490 -20.23 5.64 -10.93
N ASP A 491 -20.18 4.41 -11.46
CA ASP A 491 -21.03 3.93 -12.55
C ASP A 491 -21.32 2.42 -12.43
N GLY A 492 -22.06 1.89 -13.38
CA GLY A 492 -22.31 0.46 -13.56
C GLY A 492 -21.36 -0.18 -14.57
N VAL A 493 -21.88 -1.05 -15.45
CA VAL A 493 -21.11 -1.86 -16.42
C VAL A 493 -21.46 -1.53 -17.86
N MET A 494 -20.55 -1.82 -18.81
CA MET A 494 -20.74 -1.46 -20.21
C MET A 494 -21.81 -2.33 -20.90
N GLU A 495 -21.91 -3.58 -20.52
CA GLU A 495 -22.79 -4.60 -21.07
C GLU A 495 -24.28 -4.25 -20.88
N ASN A 496 -24.59 -3.52 -19.80
CA ASN A 496 -25.94 -3.00 -19.49
C ASN A 496 -26.11 -1.53 -19.89
N TYR A 497 -25.12 -0.93 -20.55
CA TYR A 497 -25.08 0.50 -20.93
C TYR A 497 -25.21 1.44 -19.72
N THR A 498 -24.78 0.99 -18.53
CA THR A 498 -24.80 1.75 -17.27
C THR A 498 -23.45 2.37 -16.94
N ALA A 499 -22.34 1.90 -17.52
CA ALA A 499 -21.05 2.56 -17.41
C ALA A 499 -21.09 3.97 -18.01
N VAL A 500 -20.54 4.97 -17.31
CA VAL A 500 -20.61 6.38 -17.72
C VAL A 500 -19.56 6.69 -18.76
N MET A 501 -20.03 7.07 -19.95
CA MET A 501 -19.20 7.33 -21.12
C MET A 501 -19.17 8.82 -21.49
N LEU A 502 -18.04 9.30 -22.00
CA LEU A 502 -17.90 10.65 -22.57
C LEU A 502 -18.67 10.78 -23.90
N GLU A 503 -18.67 9.72 -24.70
CA GLU A 503 -19.46 9.62 -25.91
C GLU A 503 -20.68 8.70 -25.71
N PRO A 504 -21.82 8.95 -26.36
CA PRO A 504 -23.01 8.12 -26.18
C PRO A 504 -22.81 6.71 -26.74
N TYR A 505 -23.42 5.71 -26.10
CA TYR A 505 -23.54 4.37 -26.66
C TYR A 505 -24.27 4.38 -28.00
N LEU A 506 -23.91 3.47 -28.89
CA LEU A 506 -24.51 3.29 -30.23
C LEU A 506 -25.83 2.49 -30.14
N VAL A 507 -26.70 2.92 -29.24
CA VAL A 507 -28.06 2.36 -29.07
C VAL A 507 -29.10 3.41 -29.35
N GLU A 508 -30.37 3.00 -29.59
CA GLU A 508 -31.44 3.91 -29.98
C GLU A 508 -31.67 5.05 -28.96
N SER A 509 -31.51 4.78 -27.68
CA SER A 509 -31.61 5.78 -26.60
C SER A 509 -30.50 6.84 -26.64
N GLY A 510 -29.32 6.51 -27.19
CA GLY A 510 -28.16 7.38 -27.18
C GLY A 510 -27.70 7.72 -25.76
N THR A 511 -27.91 6.81 -24.78
CA THR A 511 -27.49 7.00 -23.40
C THR A 511 -25.97 7.16 -23.29
N ARG A 512 -25.53 7.84 -22.23
CA ARG A 512 -24.12 7.94 -21.84
C ARG A 512 -23.82 7.17 -20.54
N GLY A 513 -24.69 6.25 -20.14
CA GLY A 513 -24.61 5.52 -18.87
C GLY A 513 -25.41 6.18 -17.75
N THR A 514 -25.27 5.63 -16.56
CA THR A 514 -25.98 6.06 -15.36
C THR A 514 -24.98 6.30 -14.23
N PRO A 515 -24.68 7.56 -13.88
CA PRO A 515 -23.85 7.81 -12.71
C PRO A 515 -24.59 7.37 -11.44
N MET A 516 -23.92 6.57 -10.60
CA MET A 516 -24.45 6.08 -9.32
C MET A 516 -24.31 7.09 -8.19
N ILE A 517 -23.55 8.16 -8.42
CA ILE A 517 -23.44 9.33 -7.55
C ILE A 517 -23.35 10.57 -8.45
N ASP A 518 -24.02 11.65 -8.06
CA ASP A 518 -23.89 12.92 -8.80
C ASP A 518 -22.43 13.39 -8.82
N PRO A 519 -21.87 13.76 -9.97
CA PRO A 519 -20.45 14.16 -10.06
C PRO A 519 -20.06 15.33 -9.15
N GLY A 520 -20.99 16.28 -8.94
CA GLY A 520 -20.77 17.41 -8.04
C GLY A 520 -20.77 16.98 -6.56
N GLU A 521 -21.70 16.10 -6.19
CA GLU A 521 -21.74 15.48 -4.85
C GLU A 521 -20.50 14.61 -4.61
N MET A 522 -20.05 13.83 -5.58
CA MET A 522 -18.85 13.02 -5.46
C MET A 522 -17.61 13.86 -5.12
N ILE A 523 -17.47 15.05 -5.69
CA ILE A 523 -16.38 15.97 -5.37
C ILE A 523 -16.38 16.32 -3.87
N GLU A 524 -17.54 16.62 -3.30
CA GLU A 524 -17.65 16.94 -1.87
C GLU A 524 -17.36 15.70 -1.01
N VAL A 525 -17.94 14.55 -1.34
CA VAL A 525 -17.71 13.27 -0.64
C VAL A 525 -16.23 12.90 -0.62
N VAL A 526 -15.56 12.94 -1.77
CA VAL A 526 -14.12 12.60 -1.88
C VAL A 526 -13.28 13.60 -1.11
N SER A 527 -13.65 14.87 -1.12
CA SER A 527 -12.97 15.93 -0.37
C SER A 527 -13.08 15.73 1.13
N ASP A 528 -14.29 15.42 1.62
CA ASP A 528 -14.56 15.18 3.04
C ASP A 528 -13.87 13.89 3.53
N LEU A 529 -13.91 12.81 2.75
CA LEU A 529 -13.20 11.57 3.06
C LEU A 529 -11.68 11.78 3.09
N ALA A 530 -11.15 12.59 2.17
CA ALA A 530 -9.73 12.93 2.14
C ALA A 530 -9.32 13.79 3.35
N ALA A 531 -10.15 14.74 3.77
CA ALA A 531 -9.93 15.52 4.99
C ALA A 531 -9.85 14.65 6.24
N GLU A 532 -10.64 13.58 6.29
CA GLU A 532 -10.64 12.61 7.39
C GLU A 532 -9.58 11.50 7.23
N GLY A 533 -8.75 11.58 6.18
CA GLY A 533 -7.64 10.64 5.96
C GLY A 533 -8.08 9.26 5.47
N PHE A 534 -9.22 9.13 4.82
CA PHE A 534 -9.64 7.91 4.14
C PHE A 534 -9.08 7.83 2.73
N GLN A 535 -8.62 6.64 2.34
CA GLN A 535 -8.41 6.29 0.95
C GLN A 535 -9.78 6.08 0.28
N VAL A 536 -9.96 6.55 -0.96
CA VAL A 536 -11.15 6.25 -1.76
C VAL A 536 -10.80 5.19 -2.80
N HIS A 537 -11.63 4.16 -2.87
CA HIS A 537 -11.62 3.05 -3.80
C HIS A 537 -12.81 3.19 -4.74
N PHE A 538 -12.56 3.72 -5.94
CA PHE A 538 -13.63 3.95 -6.92
C PHE A 538 -13.93 2.69 -7.73
N HIS A 539 -15.20 2.43 -8.00
CA HIS A 539 -15.67 1.60 -9.10
C HIS A 539 -15.88 2.53 -10.30
N ALA A 540 -15.15 2.32 -11.38
CA ALA A 540 -15.22 3.17 -12.56
C ALA A 540 -14.85 2.36 -13.81
N LEU A 541 -15.81 2.04 -14.66
CA LEU A 541 -15.62 1.30 -15.90
C LEU A 541 -15.49 2.22 -17.10
N GLY A 542 -16.43 3.16 -17.25
CA GLY A 542 -16.47 4.09 -18.38
C GLY A 542 -15.44 5.22 -18.29
N ASP A 543 -15.06 5.77 -19.43
CA ASP A 543 -14.11 6.89 -19.50
C ASP A 543 -14.66 8.17 -18.86
N GLY A 544 -15.97 8.36 -18.84
CA GLY A 544 -16.63 9.43 -18.11
C GLY A 544 -16.53 9.25 -16.60
N ALA A 545 -16.72 8.01 -16.09
CA ALA A 545 -16.58 7.70 -14.69
C ALA A 545 -15.13 7.87 -14.20
N ALA A 546 -14.15 7.40 -14.99
CA ALA A 546 -12.74 7.61 -14.72
C ALA A 546 -12.39 9.11 -14.61
N ARG A 547 -12.91 9.93 -15.54
CA ARG A 547 -12.74 11.39 -15.51
C ARG A 547 -13.34 12.02 -14.26
N TYR A 548 -14.57 11.67 -13.91
CA TYR A 548 -15.24 12.19 -12.70
C TYR A 548 -14.46 11.87 -11.43
N ALA A 549 -13.96 10.65 -11.30
CA ALA A 549 -13.16 10.24 -10.16
C ALA A 549 -11.82 11.02 -10.08
N LEU A 550 -11.16 11.24 -11.23
CA LEU A 550 -9.93 12.05 -11.29
C LEU A 550 -10.19 13.52 -11.00
N ASP A 551 -11.32 14.08 -11.47
CA ASP A 551 -11.74 15.46 -11.18
C ASP A 551 -12.01 15.64 -9.67
N ALA A 552 -12.70 14.69 -9.04
CA ALA A 552 -12.94 14.70 -7.60
C ALA A 552 -11.62 14.62 -6.81
N ARG A 553 -10.67 13.77 -7.25
CA ARG A 553 -9.33 13.70 -6.66
C ARG A 553 -8.55 15.00 -6.83
N GLU A 554 -8.61 15.60 -8.00
CA GLU A 554 -7.95 16.88 -8.28
C GLU A 554 -8.47 17.99 -7.37
N GLU A 555 -9.79 18.07 -7.19
CA GLU A 555 -10.39 19.07 -6.32
C GLU A 555 -10.05 18.82 -4.84
N ALA A 556 -10.05 17.57 -4.38
CA ALA A 556 -9.60 17.23 -3.04
C ALA A 556 -8.13 17.65 -2.80
N ASN A 557 -7.25 17.45 -3.80
CA ASN A 557 -5.86 17.93 -3.74
C ASN A 557 -5.75 19.46 -3.66
N LYS A 558 -6.63 20.20 -4.36
CA LYS A 558 -6.67 21.67 -4.26
C LYS A 558 -7.09 22.15 -2.88
N ARG A 559 -8.03 21.46 -2.25
CA ARG A 559 -8.59 21.84 -0.94
C ARG A 559 -7.69 21.46 0.23
N HIS A 560 -7.08 20.27 0.19
CA HIS A 560 -6.37 19.66 1.34
C HIS A 560 -4.88 19.44 1.09
N GLY A 561 -4.36 19.83 -0.07
CA GLY A 561 -3.01 19.51 -0.50
C GLY A 561 -2.89 18.08 -1.05
N ASN A 562 -1.77 17.76 -1.68
CA ASN A 562 -1.51 16.43 -2.21
C ASN A 562 -1.15 15.48 -1.05
N THR A 563 -2.17 14.92 -0.41
CA THR A 563 -2.01 13.89 0.63
C THR A 563 -1.73 12.54 -0.01
N ASP A 564 -0.81 11.75 0.57
CA ASP A 564 -0.49 10.38 0.10
C ASP A 564 -1.57 9.38 0.54
N LEU A 565 -2.84 9.62 0.15
CA LEU A 565 -3.95 8.72 0.45
C LEU A 565 -4.10 7.59 -0.58
N ARG A 566 -3.41 7.68 -1.74
CA ARG A 566 -3.38 6.64 -2.77
C ARG A 566 -4.76 6.19 -3.21
N HIS A 567 -5.65 7.16 -3.46
CA HIS A 567 -6.94 6.86 -4.06
C HIS A 567 -6.74 6.05 -5.33
N HIS A 568 -7.56 5.03 -5.54
CA HIS A 568 -7.41 4.18 -6.71
C HIS A 568 -8.75 3.92 -7.40
N LEU A 569 -8.69 3.79 -8.71
CA LEU A 569 -9.83 3.50 -9.56
C LEU A 569 -9.73 2.05 -10.00
N SER A 570 -10.80 1.29 -9.84
CA SER A 570 -10.87 -0.12 -10.23
C SER A 570 -11.66 -0.29 -11.51
N HIS A 571 -11.37 -1.37 -12.21
CA HIS A 571 -11.94 -1.85 -13.47
C HIS A 571 -11.36 -1.13 -14.68
N LEU A 572 -11.67 0.15 -14.88
CA LEU A 572 -11.05 0.98 -15.92
C LEU A 572 -11.11 0.31 -17.29
N GLN A 573 -12.32 -0.17 -17.66
CA GLN A 573 -12.53 -0.85 -18.93
C GLN A 573 -12.25 0.08 -20.12
N VAL A 574 -12.62 1.37 -20.01
CA VAL A 574 -12.25 2.40 -20.97
C VAL A 574 -11.68 3.62 -20.24
N ILE A 575 -10.56 4.16 -20.74
CA ILE A 575 -10.00 5.43 -20.25
C ILE A 575 -9.62 6.30 -21.44
N HIS A 576 -10.16 7.53 -21.47
CA HIS A 576 -9.80 8.49 -22.50
C HIS A 576 -8.31 8.86 -22.43
N PRO A 577 -7.59 8.97 -23.57
CA PRO A 577 -6.15 9.25 -23.60
C PRO A 577 -5.72 10.51 -22.82
N ASP A 578 -6.56 11.55 -22.79
CA ASP A 578 -6.29 12.79 -22.06
C ASP A 578 -6.16 12.57 -20.53
N ASP A 579 -6.72 11.47 -20.02
CA ASP A 579 -6.70 11.16 -18.59
C ASP A 579 -5.51 10.25 -18.17
N HIS A 580 -4.78 9.65 -19.12
CA HIS A 580 -3.69 8.73 -18.81
C HIS A 580 -2.61 9.38 -17.91
N ALA A 581 -2.15 10.59 -18.23
CA ALA A 581 -1.12 11.30 -17.48
C ALA A 581 -1.62 11.76 -16.09
N ARG A 582 -2.93 12.00 -15.96
CA ARG A 582 -3.54 12.48 -14.71
C ARG A 582 -3.38 11.49 -13.55
N PHE A 583 -3.28 10.18 -13.82
CA PHE A 583 -3.00 9.20 -12.76
C PHE A 583 -1.68 9.51 -12.05
N ALA A 584 -0.62 9.80 -12.81
CA ALA A 584 0.68 10.18 -12.23
C ALA A 584 0.63 11.56 -11.56
N GLU A 585 0.03 12.55 -12.23
CA GLU A 585 -0.05 13.94 -11.77
C GLU A 585 -0.82 14.07 -10.45
N LEU A 586 -1.91 13.33 -10.30
CA LEU A 586 -2.78 13.38 -9.14
C LEU A 586 -2.40 12.34 -8.05
N GLY A 587 -1.44 11.46 -8.31
CA GLY A 587 -1.07 10.37 -7.41
C GLY A 587 -2.17 9.33 -7.23
N ALA A 588 -3.05 9.18 -8.23
CA ALA A 588 -4.05 8.12 -8.28
C ALA A 588 -3.42 6.80 -8.77
N VAL A 589 -3.97 5.66 -8.36
CA VAL A 589 -3.51 4.35 -8.82
C VAL A 589 -4.56 3.72 -9.73
N ALA A 590 -4.14 3.19 -10.87
CA ALA A 590 -4.99 2.42 -11.75
C ALA A 590 -4.99 0.95 -11.32
N ASN A 591 -6.14 0.45 -10.89
CA ASN A 591 -6.33 -0.92 -10.40
C ASN A 591 -7.13 -1.71 -11.42
N PHE A 592 -6.45 -2.52 -12.24
CA PHE A 592 -7.09 -3.29 -13.29
C PHE A 592 -7.40 -4.73 -12.85
N GLN A 593 -8.40 -5.32 -13.51
CA GLN A 593 -8.69 -6.74 -13.52
C GLN A 593 -8.18 -7.31 -14.84
N PRO A 594 -6.90 -7.73 -14.91
CA PRO A 594 -6.26 -8.02 -16.20
C PRO A 594 -6.85 -9.24 -16.92
N LEU A 595 -7.56 -10.13 -16.21
CA LEU A 595 -8.24 -11.25 -16.84
C LEU A 595 -9.39 -10.83 -17.78
N TRP A 596 -9.90 -9.60 -17.65
CA TRP A 596 -10.96 -9.06 -18.52
C TRP A 596 -10.41 -8.44 -19.81
N ALA A 597 -9.08 -8.35 -19.94
CA ALA A 597 -8.45 -7.60 -21.01
C ALA A 597 -8.17 -8.47 -22.26
N TYR A 598 -9.14 -9.27 -22.70
CA TYR A 598 -9.11 -10.06 -23.93
C TYR A 598 -10.48 -10.03 -24.63
N ALA A 599 -10.56 -10.56 -25.84
CA ALA A 599 -11.79 -10.57 -26.65
C ALA A 599 -12.69 -11.77 -26.29
N ASP A 600 -13.43 -11.64 -25.19
CA ASP A 600 -14.49 -12.58 -24.80
C ASP A 600 -15.87 -12.16 -25.31
N GLU A 601 -16.90 -12.91 -24.97
CA GLU A 601 -18.28 -12.61 -25.33
C GLU A 601 -18.78 -11.29 -24.74
N TYR A 602 -18.31 -10.90 -23.54
CA TYR A 602 -18.64 -9.62 -22.92
C TYR A 602 -18.11 -8.45 -23.74
N ILE A 603 -16.90 -8.58 -24.27
CA ILE A 603 -16.28 -7.56 -25.12
C ILE A 603 -16.84 -7.61 -26.52
N VAL A 604 -16.85 -8.79 -27.17
CA VAL A 604 -17.15 -8.92 -28.60
C VAL A 604 -18.64 -8.73 -28.88
N ASP A 605 -19.51 -9.33 -28.06
CA ASP A 605 -20.95 -9.36 -28.31
C ASP A 605 -21.73 -8.29 -27.55
N LEU A 606 -21.28 -7.94 -26.33
CA LEU A 606 -22.03 -7.05 -25.43
C LEU A 606 -21.44 -5.62 -25.34
N THR A 607 -20.20 -5.39 -25.77
CA THR A 607 -19.55 -4.08 -25.66
C THR A 607 -19.20 -3.46 -27.03
N LEU A 608 -18.37 -4.11 -27.84
CA LEU A 608 -17.85 -3.55 -29.09
C LEU A 608 -18.91 -3.10 -30.08
N PRO A 609 -20.06 -3.79 -30.26
CA PRO A 609 -21.11 -3.36 -31.18
C PRO A 609 -21.77 -2.02 -30.78
N PHE A 610 -21.60 -1.60 -29.53
CA PHE A 610 -22.33 -0.50 -28.92
C PHE A 610 -21.46 0.72 -28.58
N ILE A 611 -20.18 0.69 -28.94
CA ILE A 611 -19.25 1.81 -28.81
C ILE A 611 -18.55 2.13 -30.11
N THR A 612 -17.89 3.29 -30.21
CA THR A 612 -17.16 3.67 -31.43
C THR A 612 -15.85 2.88 -31.55
N GLU A 613 -15.33 2.70 -32.77
CA GLU A 613 -14.01 2.11 -33.01
C GLU A 613 -12.89 2.90 -32.31
N GLU A 614 -13.03 4.19 -32.10
CA GLU A 614 -12.11 5.04 -31.40
C GLU A 614 -12.09 4.68 -29.90
N THR A 615 -13.27 4.63 -29.28
CA THR A 615 -13.43 4.22 -27.87
C THR A 615 -12.90 2.81 -27.62
N ALA A 616 -13.15 1.87 -28.54
CA ALA A 616 -12.66 0.49 -28.43
C ALA A 616 -11.14 0.38 -28.34
N ARG A 617 -10.39 1.33 -28.93
CA ARG A 617 -8.91 1.38 -28.82
C ARG A 617 -8.42 1.80 -27.45
N TRP A 618 -9.26 2.35 -26.61
CA TRP A 618 -8.93 2.82 -25.27
C TRP A 618 -9.28 1.81 -24.17
N MET A 619 -9.66 0.58 -24.56
CA MET A 619 -10.02 -0.46 -23.60
C MET A 619 -8.79 -1.05 -22.90
N TYR A 620 -8.87 -1.11 -21.57
CA TYR A 620 -7.84 -1.64 -20.67
C TYR A 620 -6.44 -1.10 -20.99
N PRO A 621 -6.20 0.23 -20.91
CA PRO A 621 -4.97 0.87 -21.38
C PRO A 621 -3.83 0.77 -20.36
N ILE A 622 -3.54 -0.45 -19.87
CA ILE A 622 -2.58 -0.75 -18.80
C ILE A 622 -1.19 -0.20 -19.14
N LYS A 623 -0.72 -0.48 -20.37
CA LYS A 623 0.60 -0.02 -20.81
C LYS A 623 0.63 1.50 -20.97
N SER A 624 -0.42 2.10 -21.49
CA SER A 624 -0.49 3.57 -21.67
C SER A 624 -0.40 4.31 -20.33
N ILE A 625 -1.06 3.80 -19.27
CA ILE A 625 -0.93 4.35 -17.92
C ILE A 625 0.51 4.22 -17.40
N LEU A 626 1.14 3.05 -17.55
CA LEU A 626 2.54 2.83 -17.15
C LEU A 626 3.50 3.75 -17.90
N ASP A 627 3.32 3.90 -19.23
CA ASP A 627 4.15 4.75 -20.08
C ASP A 627 3.99 6.25 -19.72
N ALA A 628 2.82 6.65 -19.24
CA ALA A 628 2.54 7.99 -18.73
C ALA A 628 3.09 8.22 -17.29
N GLY A 629 3.75 7.21 -16.69
CA GLY A 629 4.30 7.28 -15.34
C GLY A 629 3.30 6.99 -14.22
N GLY A 630 2.08 6.57 -14.57
CA GLY A 630 1.05 6.16 -13.61
C GLY A 630 1.43 4.86 -12.89
N ARG A 631 0.91 4.70 -11.68
CA ARG A 631 1.05 3.45 -10.92
C ARG A 631 -0.07 2.51 -11.24
N VAL A 632 0.26 1.23 -11.37
CA VAL A 632 -0.70 0.15 -11.65
C VAL A 632 -0.67 -0.87 -10.53
N ALA A 633 -1.84 -1.30 -10.10
CA ALA A 633 -2.08 -2.45 -9.23
C ALA A 633 -3.08 -3.40 -9.93
N PHE A 634 -3.07 -4.66 -9.52
CA PHE A 634 -3.98 -5.66 -10.03
C PHE A 634 -4.84 -6.25 -8.92
N GLY A 635 -6.08 -6.55 -9.27
CA GLY A 635 -7.03 -7.28 -8.45
C GLY A 635 -7.82 -8.28 -9.29
N SER A 636 -8.33 -9.33 -8.68
CA SER A 636 -9.07 -10.37 -9.38
C SER A 636 -10.55 -10.04 -9.59
N ASP A 637 -11.09 -9.25 -8.68
CA ASP A 637 -12.53 -9.10 -8.52
C ASP A 637 -13.28 -10.44 -8.36
N TRP A 638 -12.62 -11.43 -7.72
CA TRP A 638 -13.24 -12.72 -7.44
C TRP A 638 -14.46 -12.50 -6.51
N SER A 639 -15.63 -12.99 -6.85
CA SER A 639 -15.99 -14.12 -7.76
C SER A 639 -16.31 -13.72 -9.20
N VAL A 640 -16.29 -12.44 -9.57
CA VAL A 640 -16.57 -12.00 -10.95
C VAL A 640 -15.65 -12.71 -11.95
N SER A 641 -14.38 -12.85 -11.60
CA SER A 641 -13.43 -13.65 -12.37
C SER A 641 -12.55 -14.53 -11.47
N SER A 642 -11.66 -15.31 -12.04
CA SER A 642 -10.81 -16.23 -11.28
C SER A 642 -9.88 -15.51 -10.32
N VAL A 643 -9.83 -15.96 -9.07
CA VAL A 643 -8.88 -15.47 -8.06
C VAL A 643 -7.42 -15.80 -8.38
N ASN A 644 -7.16 -16.76 -9.31
CA ASN A 644 -5.81 -17.20 -9.66
C ASN A 644 -5.04 -16.11 -10.42
N PRO A 645 -3.89 -15.60 -9.91
CA PRO A 645 -3.09 -14.58 -10.60
C PRO A 645 -2.43 -15.05 -11.91
N MET A 646 -2.24 -16.37 -12.10
CA MET A 646 -1.49 -16.86 -13.27
C MET A 646 -2.19 -16.58 -14.61
N PRO A 647 -3.48 -16.93 -14.83
CA PRO A 647 -4.18 -16.55 -16.05
C PRO A 647 -4.27 -15.01 -16.20
N GLN A 648 -4.42 -14.28 -15.11
CA GLN A 648 -4.46 -12.82 -15.14
C GLN A 648 -3.13 -12.21 -15.63
N ILE A 649 -1.99 -12.73 -15.16
CA ILE A 649 -0.65 -12.33 -15.64
C ILE A 649 -0.49 -12.70 -17.12
N GLU A 650 -0.94 -13.88 -17.53
CA GLU A 650 -0.90 -14.30 -18.94
C GLU A 650 -1.67 -13.35 -19.83
N THR A 651 -2.92 -13.03 -19.47
CA THR A 651 -3.78 -12.11 -20.23
C THR A 651 -3.16 -10.71 -20.29
N ALA A 652 -2.60 -10.19 -19.20
CA ALA A 652 -1.91 -8.89 -19.20
C ALA A 652 -0.72 -8.85 -20.18
N VAL A 653 -0.02 -9.97 -20.36
CA VAL A 653 1.16 -10.08 -21.23
C VAL A 653 0.78 -10.40 -22.67
N THR A 654 -0.26 -11.19 -22.90
CA THR A 654 -0.64 -11.70 -24.24
C THR A 654 -1.81 -10.94 -24.85
N ARG A 655 -2.76 -10.47 -24.03
CA ARG A 655 -4.06 -9.90 -24.43
C ARG A 655 -4.94 -10.90 -25.16
N VAL A 656 -4.84 -12.15 -24.75
CA VAL A 656 -5.54 -13.30 -25.28
C VAL A 656 -6.14 -14.08 -24.12
N ASP A 657 -7.21 -14.80 -24.36
CA ASP A 657 -7.76 -15.75 -23.39
C ASP A 657 -6.72 -16.77 -22.96
N ALA A 658 -6.50 -16.84 -21.65
CA ALA A 658 -5.49 -17.72 -21.06
C ALA A 658 -5.89 -19.22 -21.05
N GLU A 659 -7.15 -19.54 -21.28
CA GLU A 659 -7.66 -20.93 -21.32
C GLU A 659 -7.67 -21.48 -22.75
N SER A 660 -8.35 -20.80 -23.65
CA SER A 660 -8.53 -21.25 -25.04
C SER A 660 -7.33 -20.90 -25.92
N HIS A 661 -6.52 -19.92 -25.54
CA HIS A 661 -5.45 -19.35 -26.37
C HIS A 661 -5.94 -18.91 -27.74
N ALA A 662 -7.18 -18.38 -27.81
CA ALA A 662 -7.79 -17.87 -29.02
C ALA A 662 -6.84 -16.88 -29.75
N THR A 663 -6.94 -16.82 -31.07
CA THR A 663 -6.02 -16.01 -31.88
C THR A 663 -6.37 -14.52 -31.92
N GLU A 664 -7.55 -14.15 -31.45
CA GLU A 664 -7.99 -12.76 -31.40
C GLU A 664 -7.32 -12.04 -30.23
N VAL A 665 -6.72 -10.89 -30.52
CA VAL A 665 -5.95 -10.12 -29.55
C VAL A 665 -6.61 -8.77 -29.35
N LEU A 666 -7.05 -8.47 -28.14
CA LEU A 666 -7.63 -7.17 -27.82
C LEU A 666 -6.50 -6.13 -27.58
N ASN A 667 -6.42 -5.08 -28.42
CA ASN A 667 -5.48 -3.95 -28.26
C ASN A 667 -4.04 -4.41 -27.94
N PRO A 668 -3.34 -5.07 -28.89
CA PRO A 668 -2.03 -5.69 -28.66
C PRO A 668 -0.95 -4.70 -28.20
N GLU A 669 -1.09 -3.42 -28.45
CA GLU A 669 -0.21 -2.34 -28.01
C GLU A 669 -0.25 -2.13 -26.48
N GLN A 670 -1.30 -2.64 -25.82
CA GLN A 670 -1.47 -2.54 -24.37
C GLN A 670 -0.85 -3.72 -23.58
N ARG A 671 -0.14 -4.61 -24.29
CA ARG A 671 0.65 -5.68 -23.64
C ARG A 671 1.72 -5.11 -22.73
N ILE A 672 1.90 -5.73 -21.57
CA ILE A 672 2.95 -5.39 -20.61
C ILE A 672 3.92 -6.56 -20.42
N THR A 673 5.06 -6.33 -19.75
CA THR A 673 6.01 -7.40 -19.46
C THR A 673 5.59 -8.24 -18.25
N ILE A 674 6.15 -9.45 -18.15
CA ILE A 674 5.94 -10.33 -16.99
C ILE A 674 6.36 -9.63 -15.68
N GLU A 675 7.49 -8.90 -15.71
CA GLU A 675 7.98 -8.14 -14.57
C GLU A 675 6.97 -7.05 -14.12
N GLN A 676 6.36 -6.35 -15.08
CA GLN A 676 5.34 -5.32 -14.79
C GLN A 676 4.08 -5.96 -14.20
N ALA A 677 3.64 -7.11 -14.74
CA ALA A 677 2.47 -7.83 -14.23
C ALA A 677 2.72 -8.39 -12.81
N ILE A 678 3.88 -9.00 -12.55
CA ILE A 678 4.27 -9.45 -11.21
C ILE A 678 4.35 -8.25 -10.25
N HIS A 679 4.94 -7.13 -10.68
CA HIS A 679 5.01 -5.92 -9.87
C HIS A 679 3.63 -5.43 -9.48
N ALA A 680 2.66 -5.42 -10.39
CA ALA A 680 1.28 -4.99 -10.13
C ALA A 680 0.58 -5.88 -9.09
N PHE A 681 0.79 -7.22 -9.13
CA PHE A 681 0.27 -8.18 -8.15
C PHE A 681 1.09 -8.28 -6.85
N THR A 682 2.17 -7.54 -6.70
CA THR A 682 3.01 -7.59 -5.50
C THR A 682 3.23 -6.20 -4.92
N LEU A 683 4.28 -5.49 -5.33
CA LEU A 683 4.64 -4.17 -4.80
C LEU A 683 3.62 -3.09 -5.19
N GLY A 684 2.98 -3.17 -6.36
CA GLY A 684 1.93 -2.26 -6.80
C GLY A 684 0.70 -2.34 -5.90
N SER A 685 0.22 -3.55 -5.63
CA SER A 685 -0.91 -3.80 -4.71
C SER A 685 -0.54 -3.51 -3.25
N ALA A 686 0.71 -3.80 -2.82
CA ALA A 686 1.20 -3.40 -1.50
C ALA A 686 1.20 -1.88 -1.35
N TYR A 687 1.57 -1.14 -2.39
CA TYR A 687 1.54 0.33 -2.39
C TYR A 687 0.12 0.86 -2.21
N VAL A 688 -0.87 0.34 -2.93
CA VAL A 688 -2.29 0.72 -2.73
C VAL A 688 -2.70 0.56 -1.27
N ASN A 689 -2.26 -0.51 -0.62
CA ASN A 689 -2.61 -0.87 0.75
C ASN A 689 -1.73 -0.20 1.83
N HIS A 690 -0.83 0.72 1.48
CA HIS A 690 0.17 1.33 2.39
C HIS A 690 1.02 0.27 3.12
N GLN A 691 1.40 -0.80 2.43
CA GLN A 691 2.13 -1.94 3.00
C GLN A 691 3.47 -2.21 2.30
N GLU A 692 3.89 -1.39 1.33
CA GLU A 692 5.13 -1.59 0.56
C GLU A 692 6.41 -1.57 1.41
N ASP A 693 6.38 -0.92 2.56
CA ASP A 693 7.51 -0.91 3.50
C ASP A 693 7.65 -2.22 4.28
N VAL A 694 6.61 -3.04 4.32
CA VAL A 694 6.56 -4.26 5.13
C VAL A 694 6.35 -5.54 4.33
N THR A 695 5.90 -5.45 3.07
CA THR A 695 5.62 -6.60 2.18
C THR A 695 5.73 -6.21 0.69
N GLY A 696 5.33 -7.06 -0.24
CA GLY A 696 5.29 -6.80 -1.69
C GLY A 696 6.63 -6.97 -2.43
N SER A 697 7.75 -7.09 -1.70
CA SER A 697 9.06 -7.40 -2.26
C SER A 697 9.90 -8.21 -1.28
N ILE A 698 10.92 -8.93 -1.78
CA ILE A 698 11.83 -9.73 -0.95
C ILE A 698 13.01 -8.85 -0.54
N GLU A 699 12.88 -8.21 0.63
CA GLU A 699 13.87 -7.29 1.20
C GLU A 699 14.07 -7.53 2.68
N ILE A 700 15.29 -7.30 3.16
CA ILE A 700 15.63 -7.47 4.58
C ILE A 700 14.76 -6.55 5.43
N GLY A 701 14.13 -7.12 6.46
CA GLY A 701 13.24 -6.44 7.41
C GLY A 701 11.76 -6.55 7.08
N LYS A 702 11.38 -6.86 5.84
CA LYS A 702 9.99 -7.12 5.44
C LYS A 702 9.51 -8.48 5.94
N PHE A 703 8.21 -8.67 5.98
CA PHE A 703 7.62 -9.97 6.25
C PHE A 703 7.97 -10.98 5.15
N ALA A 704 8.12 -12.22 5.56
CA ALA A 704 8.44 -13.33 4.65
C ALA A 704 7.17 -13.90 3.99
N ASP A 705 6.41 -13.04 3.34
CA ASP A 705 5.28 -13.43 2.51
C ASP A 705 5.84 -13.85 1.14
N LEU A 706 5.98 -15.14 0.93
CA LEU A 706 6.72 -15.72 -0.18
C LEU A 706 5.93 -16.83 -0.86
N ILE A 707 6.13 -17.00 -2.16
CA ILE A 707 5.59 -18.12 -2.93
C ILE A 707 6.68 -18.82 -3.73
N VAL A 708 6.50 -20.12 -3.92
CA VAL A 708 7.35 -20.94 -4.78
C VAL A 708 6.52 -21.53 -5.90
N LEU A 709 6.97 -21.35 -7.13
CA LEU A 709 6.28 -21.81 -8.34
C LEU A 709 6.95 -23.07 -8.90
N ASP A 710 6.14 -23.93 -9.56
CA ASP A 710 6.62 -25.12 -10.26
C ASP A 710 7.35 -24.78 -11.58
N GLN A 711 6.99 -23.66 -12.22
CA GLN A 711 7.57 -23.18 -13.45
C GLN A 711 8.40 -21.88 -13.22
N LYS A 712 9.27 -21.59 -14.18
CA LYS A 712 10.14 -20.41 -14.18
C LYS A 712 9.57 -19.39 -15.17
N LEU A 713 8.67 -18.54 -14.74
CA LEU A 713 7.88 -17.61 -15.57
C LEU A 713 8.71 -16.84 -16.61
N PHE A 714 9.96 -16.51 -16.29
CA PHE A 714 10.87 -15.78 -17.19
C PHE A 714 11.56 -16.66 -18.24
N GLU A 715 11.35 -17.98 -18.20
CA GLU A 715 12.01 -18.96 -19.09
C GLU A 715 11.00 -19.76 -19.93
N ILE A 716 9.71 -19.60 -19.69
CA ILE A 716 8.63 -20.23 -20.45
C ILE A 716 8.06 -19.25 -21.48
N LYS A 717 7.27 -19.77 -22.42
CA LYS A 717 6.50 -18.93 -23.34
C LYS A 717 5.35 -18.26 -22.58
N PRO A 718 4.96 -17.03 -22.95
CA PRO A 718 3.85 -16.32 -22.30
C PRO A 718 2.55 -17.13 -22.22
N GLU A 719 2.22 -17.91 -23.28
CA GLU A 719 1.02 -18.74 -23.38
C GLU A 719 1.07 -20.00 -22.47
N LYS A 720 2.04 -20.07 -21.56
CA LYS A 720 2.20 -21.15 -20.58
C LYS A 720 2.23 -20.63 -19.15
N ILE A 721 1.98 -19.37 -18.94
CA ILE A 721 1.98 -18.75 -17.61
C ILE A 721 0.81 -19.30 -16.79
N SER A 722 -0.38 -19.44 -17.38
CA SER A 722 -1.59 -19.95 -16.76
C SER A 722 -1.46 -21.39 -16.25
N ASP A 723 -0.62 -22.21 -16.92
CA ASP A 723 -0.31 -23.60 -16.49
C ASP A 723 0.50 -23.66 -15.17
N THR A 724 1.03 -22.53 -14.69
CA THR A 724 1.94 -22.47 -13.52
C THR A 724 1.17 -22.68 -12.22
N LYS A 725 1.71 -23.55 -11.37
CA LYS A 725 1.14 -23.84 -10.05
C LYS A 725 1.98 -23.26 -8.93
N VAL A 726 1.31 -22.75 -7.91
CA VAL A 726 1.93 -22.39 -6.65
C VAL A 726 2.13 -23.65 -5.83
N LEU A 727 3.38 -23.94 -5.47
CA LEU A 727 3.75 -25.13 -4.68
C LEU A 727 3.81 -24.84 -3.18
N LEU A 728 4.06 -23.58 -2.83
CA LEU A 728 4.20 -23.14 -1.45
C LEU A 728 3.76 -21.68 -1.35
N THR A 729 3.00 -21.39 -0.34
CA THR A 729 2.66 -20.04 0.10
C THR A 729 2.97 -19.90 1.58
#